data_dc44302a00c98d4e87d37f15d01b6582
#
_entry.id   dc44302a00c98d4e87d37f15d01b6582
#
_cell.length_a   1.000
_cell.length_b   1.000
_cell.length_c   1.000
_cell.angle_alpha   90.00
_cell.angle_beta   90.00
_cell.angle_gamma   90.00
#
_symmetry.space_group_name_H-M   'P 1'
#
loop_
_entity.id
_entity.type
_entity.pdbx_description
1 polymer ?
#
loop_
_entity_poly.entity_id
_entity_poly.type
_entity_poly.pdbx_seq_one_letter_code
_entity_poly.pdbx_strand_id
1 'polypeptide(L)'
;MRRILLLLLLCWTIGSLAQNTTLLQEMNALQERHKVHFLYDVRLDVHQPYRGPSLQHRKLDESLHLLFDAHHIAWKRHHHNISLHAIDVPVPIPVRYVVQGTVSDAQGEPLVCASVCNRTTGQGVLTDNRGRYVLHLSKGTYCLRASYIGGGQQEDTLYVYGDMVHHFRLNDEIELDEVTIRGDLNNSLYTTQTGRRILTADDIHSEFALLSSPDVVKTLQHQSGVSSGIELSSNLLVHGGNGDENMFLIDGAPIYQTNHSLGLFSAFNADAVKSVEFYKSGFPARYSGKVSSVTDVHTIDGDLKEPHGSFSIGLLDGRLHLSGPLDKGKTTYSVSFRRSWLDLPLRIGCALAHIGDDDKTTIYYAFRDLNARITHRLSGGHLLWTSIYWGRDSYGSNVSSRFLSNTTETDQRFRWGNLTMTLNGDFAFSDRLTATFTSFATTSYSYHKYKEDDYSTDVKGLRQLFSLDQRRTRADIYDLGLRTSFHYVPSAHHQLRFGGHATSHVFRPQTVRQSYYYNNPSAGMDSSAVNLKNKTRSMELTAYVEDEMAFTRHWSFNIGSSCTWLLTQHETYMNIVPRLAVKWQLNDHLSIKTSFTRMSQSMHRIASTFLELPTDFWVPSTARHRPVTSDQIAVGVYFQPQQKRHVFVKPNEQNRTESSYAMTRKEAMKWNFSLEGYYKNTHHLLQWRNWMGVIPCMLGMSIV
;
A
#
# COMPACT_ATOMS: atom_id res chain seq x y z
N MET A 1 -4.64 -79.31 12.95
CA MET A 1 -3.39 -78.55 13.23
C MET A 1 -2.21 -78.90 12.30
N ARG A 2 -1.98 -80.16 11.90
CA ARG A 2 -0.83 -80.52 10.99
C ARG A 2 -0.92 -79.92 9.55
N ARG A 3 -2.11 -79.64 9.00
CA ARG A 3 -2.29 -79.08 7.66
C ARG A 3 -2.14 -77.54 7.60
N ILE A 4 -2.32 -76.82 8.70
CA ILE A 4 -2.14 -75.37 8.78
C ILE A 4 -0.65 -75.03 8.96
N LEU A 5 0.12 -75.90 9.65
CA LEU A 5 1.57 -75.71 9.79
C LEU A 5 2.33 -75.92 8.46
N LEU A 6 1.84 -76.82 7.60
CA LEU A 6 2.42 -77.05 6.27
C LEU A 6 2.13 -75.90 5.30
N LEU A 7 0.98 -75.24 5.41
CA LEU A 7 0.64 -74.02 4.62
C LEU A 7 1.45 -72.77 5.07
N LEU A 8 1.71 -72.61 6.37
CA LEU A 8 2.56 -71.58 6.92
C LEU A 8 4.05 -71.77 6.56
N LEU A 9 4.52 -73.01 6.49
CA LEU A 9 5.89 -73.33 6.02
C LEU A 9 6.04 -73.13 4.50
N LEU A 10 4.99 -73.33 3.70
CA LEU A 10 5.02 -73.11 2.27
C LEU A 10 4.98 -71.57 1.94
N CYS A 11 4.29 -70.74 2.75
CA CYS A 11 4.34 -69.30 2.62
C CYS A 11 5.69 -68.71 3.06
N TRP A 12 6.45 -69.36 3.90
CA TRP A 12 7.75 -68.86 4.35
C TRP A 12 8.89 -69.19 3.38
N THR A 13 8.72 -70.13 2.49
CA THR A 13 9.73 -70.53 1.47
C THR A 13 9.57 -69.77 0.16
N ILE A 14 8.45 -69.02 -0.07
CA ILE A 14 8.27 -68.17 -1.27
C ILE A 14 8.77 -66.77 -1.03
N GLY A 15 9.04 -66.35 0.23
CA GLY A 15 9.52 -65.00 0.57
C GLY A 15 11.05 -64.81 0.51
N SER A 16 11.84 -65.78 0.08
CA SER A 16 13.31 -65.77 0.26
C SER A 16 14.15 -65.77 -1.03
N LEU A 17 13.63 -65.23 -2.14
CA LEU A 17 14.42 -65.03 -3.38
C LEU A 17 14.23 -63.65 -4.00
N ALA A 18 14.08 -62.62 -3.19
CA ALA A 18 14.31 -61.27 -3.67
C ALA A 18 15.81 -61.01 -3.62
N GLN A 19 16.50 -61.17 -4.72
CA GLN A 19 17.86 -60.67 -4.89
C GLN A 19 17.85 -59.15 -4.69
N ASN A 20 18.56 -58.65 -3.69
CA ASN A 20 18.80 -57.24 -3.48
C ASN A 20 19.83 -56.72 -4.52
N THR A 21 19.49 -56.73 -5.80
CA THR A 21 20.33 -56.20 -6.88
C THR A 21 19.88 -54.77 -7.22
N THR A 22 20.81 -53.95 -7.69
CA THR A 22 20.48 -52.61 -8.24
C THR A 22 20.22 -52.69 -9.75
N LEU A 23 19.49 -51.69 -10.30
CA LEU A 23 19.30 -51.58 -11.74
C LEU A 23 20.62 -51.65 -12.49
N LEU A 24 21.66 -51.00 -12.00
CA LEU A 24 23.00 -51.02 -12.59
C LEU A 24 23.60 -52.41 -12.62
N GLN A 25 23.42 -53.21 -11.57
CA GLN A 25 23.94 -54.61 -11.52
C GLN A 25 23.23 -55.50 -12.55
N GLU A 26 21.90 -55.37 -12.66
CA GLU A 26 21.15 -56.15 -13.66
C GLU A 26 21.47 -55.66 -15.08
N MET A 27 21.67 -54.37 -15.34
CA MET A 27 22.13 -53.82 -16.59
C MET A 27 23.49 -54.40 -16.98
N ASN A 28 24.45 -54.40 -16.07
CA ASN A 28 25.78 -54.97 -16.34
C ASN A 28 25.71 -56.47 -16.67
N ALA A 29 24.89 -57.25 -15.94
CA ALA A 29 24.68 -58.64 -16.22
C ALA A 29 24.06 -58.89 -17.63
N LEU A 30 23.13 -58.04 -18.05
CA LEU A 30 22.56 -58.06 -19.42
C LEU A 30 23.58 -57.61 -20.47
N GLN A 31 24.46 -56.65 -20.21
CA GLN A 31 25.55 -56.25 -21.11
C GLN A 31 26.49 -57.40 -21.41
N GLU A 32 26.95 -58.12 -20.40
CA GLU A 32 27.86 -59.25 -20.55
C GLU A 32 27.21 -60.43 -21.29
N ARG A 33 25.93 -60.74 -20.98
CA ARG A 33 25.22 -61.89 -21.54
C ARG A 33 24.83 -61.70 -23.02
N HIS A 34 24.34 -60.50 -23.35
CA HIS A 34 23.77 -60.17 -24.68
C HIS A 34 24.69 -59.35 -25.58
N LYS A 35 25.88 -58.93 -25.07
CA LYS A 35 26.86 -58.06 -25.78
C LYS A 35 26.24 -56.79 -26.23
N VAL A 36 25.47 -56.11 -25.37
CA VAL A 36 24.82 -54.82 -25.59
C VAL A 36 25.45 -53.76 -24.71
N HIS A 37 25.29 -52.47 -25.06
CA HIS A 37 25.78 -51.34 -24.30
C HIS A 37 24.61 -50.43 -23.94
N PHE A 38 24.49 -50.00 -22.67
CA PHE A 38 23.51 -49.05 -22.21
C PHE A 38 24.09 -47.62 -22.27
N LEU A 39 23.36 -46.73 -22.92
CA LEU A 39 23.66 -45.32 -22.99
C LEU A 39 22.58 -44.54 -22.24
N TYR A 40 22.95 -43.82 -21.18
CA TYR A 40 22.01 -43.10 -20.34
C TYR A 40 22.61 -41.77 -19.81
N ASP A 41 21.74 -40.80 -19.54
CA ASP A 41 22.09 -39.49 -18.96
C ASP A 41 22.44 -39.65 -17.47
N VAL A 42 23.40 -38.86 -16.99
CA VAL A 42 23.82 -38.79 -15.56
C VAL A 42 22.62 -38.49 -14.62
N ARG A 43 21.53 -37.94 -15.14
CA ARG A 43 20.29 -37.71 -14.39
C ARG A 43 19.47 -38.94 -14.10
N LEU A 44 19.73 -40.05 -14.75
CA LEU A 44 19.01 -41.30 -14.55
C LEU A 44 19.62 -42.03 -13.34
N ASP A 45 18.84 -42.22 -12.26
CA ASP A 45 19.27 -42.94 -11.10
C ASP A 45 19.25 -44.49 -11.37
N VAL A 46 20.38 -45.02 -11.75
CA VAL A 46 20.58 -46.44 -12.03
C VAL A 46 20.96 -47.24 -10.78
N HIS A 47 21.15 -46.60 -9.62
CA HIS A 47 21.48 -47.24 -8.35
C HIS A 47 20.25 -47.69 -7.53
N GLN A 48 19.05 -47.37 -7.98
CA GLN A 48 17.82 -47.82 -7.32
C GLN A 48 17.69 -49.34 -7.31
N PRO A 49 17.08 -49.90 -6.24
CA PRO A 49 16.99 -51.36 -6.08
C PRO A 49 16.02 -51.97 -7.11
N TYR A 50 16.44 -53.00 -7.78
CA TYR A 50 15.59 -53.84 -8.63
C TYR A 50 14.80 -54.84 -7.76
N ARG A 51 13.48 -54.76 -7.83
CA ARG A 51 12.55 -55.65 -7.09
C ARG A 51 11.72 -56.54 -8.01
N GLY A 52 12.13 -56.69 -9.25
CA GLY A 52 11.47 -57.52 -10.24
C GLY A 52 11.88 -59.00 -10.19
N PRO A 53 11.27 -59.84 -11.04
CA PRO A 53 11.61 -61.23 -11.19
C PRO A 53 13.02 -61.41 -11.79
N SER A 54 13.67 -62.55 -11.51
CA SER A 54 14.99 -62.85 -12.04
C SER A 54 15.02 -62.74 -13.59
N LEU A 55 16.05 -62.07 -14.11
CA LEU A 55 16.26 -61.87 -15.55
C LEU A 55 17.12 -62.98 -16.18
N GLN A 56 17.52 -64.00 -15.39
CA GLN A 56 18.27 -65.17 -15.85
C GLN A 56 17.38 -66.03 -16.78
N HIS A 57 17.93 -66.42 -17.92
CA HIS A 57 17.25 -67.27 -18.93
C HIS A 57 16.11 -66.60 -19.73
N ARG A 58 15.96 -65.27 -19.69
CA ARG A 58 14.97 -64.51 -20.46
C ARG A 58 15.60 -63.95 -21.76
N LYS A 59 14.75 -63.67 -22.75
CA LYS A 59 15.17 -62.96 -23.95
C LYS A 59 15.49 -61.50 -23.61
N LEU A 60 16.39 -60.85 -24.35
CA LEU A 60 16.85 -59.50 -24.10
C LEU A 60 15.69 -58.49 -24.02
N ASP A 61 14.79 -58.47 -24.99
CA ASP A 61 13.71 -57.49 -25.05
C ASP A 61 12.72 -57.70 -23.89
N GLU A 62 12.43 -58.92 -23.48
CA GLU A 62 11.61 -59.23 -22.30
C GLU A 62 12.29 -58.75 -21.01
N SER A 63 13.60 -58.93 -20.92
CA SER A 63 14.39 -58.46 -19.76
C SER A 63 14.42 -56.95 -19.68
N LEU A 64 14.49 -56.23 -20.83
CA LEU A 64 14.46 -54.78 -20.88
C LEU A 64 13.10 -54.20 -20.41
N HIS A 65 12.00 -54.82 -20.86
CA HIS A 65 10.67 -54.44 -20.39
C HIS A 65 10.51 -54.64 -18.88
N LEU A 66 10.92 -55.79 -18.32
CA LEU A 66 10.84 -56.05 -16.91
C LEU A 66 11.75 -55.15 -16.06
N LEU A 67 12.91 -54.78 -16.62
CA LEU A 67 13.88 -53.94 -15.90
C LEU A 67 13.48 -52.45 -15.92
N PHE A 68 12.92 -51.93 -17.01
CA PHE A 68 12.76 -50.48 -17.17
C PHE A 68 11.33 -49.97 -17.07
N ASP A 69 10.31 -50.76 -17.48
CA ASP A 69 8.92 -50.29 -17.46
C ASP A 69 8.44 -50.01 -16.01
N ALA A 70 8.83 -50.82 -15.03
CA ALA A 70 8.48 -50.60 -13.64
C ALA A 70 9.16 -49.36 -13.00
N HIS A 71 10.23 -48.88 -13.61
CA HIS A 71 11.01 -47.73 -13.16
C HIS A 71 10.78 -46.45 -13.98
N HIS A 72 9.77 -46.45 -14.87
CA HIS A 72 9.43 -45.34 -15.76
C HIS A 72 10.61 -44.88 -16.64
N ILE A 73 11.37 -45.86 -17.16
CA ILE A 73 12.50 -45.61 -18.06
C ILE A 73 12.12 -46.09 -19.44
N ALA A 74 12.05 -45.20 -20.39
CA ALA A 74 11.92 -45.55 -21.81
C ALA A 74 13.24 -46.01 -22.35
N TRP A 75 13.21 -47.06 -23.20
CA TRP A 75 14.40 -47.55 -23.86
C TRP A 75 14.19 -47.67 -25.36
N LYS A 76 15.28 -47.46 -26.11
CA LYS A 76 15.31 -47.66 -27.55
C LYS A 76 16.57 -48.38 -27.94
N ARG A 77 16.41 -49.49 -28.65
CA ARG A 77 17.52 -50.32 -29.11
C ARG A 77 17.95 -49.93 -30.55
N HIS A 78 19.25 -49.71 -30.73
CA HIS A 78 19.91 -49.54 -31.98
C HIS A 78 21.08 -50.49 -32.10
N HIS A 79 20.88 -51.63 -32.75
CA HIS A 79 21.86 -52.71 -32.87
C HIS A 79 22.30 -53.23 -31.51
N HIS A 80 23.52 -52.96 -31.08
CA HIS A 80 24.09 -53.33 -29.81
C HIS A 80 23.97 -52.25 -28.73
N ASN A 81 23.50 -51.05 -29.10
CA ASN A 81 23.34 -49.97 -28.17
C ASN A 81 21.88 -49.79 -27.75
N ILE A 82 21.64 -49.63 -26.44
CA ILE A 82 20.33 -49.41 -25.84
C ILE A 82 20.38 -48.04 -25.14
N SER A 83 19.69 -47.05 -25.70
CA SER A 83 19.56 -45.73 -25.08
C SER A 83 18.37 -45.66 -24.15
N LEU A 84 18.63 -45.15 -22.91
CA LEU A 84 17.64 -45.03 -21.85
C LEU A 84 17.30 -43.53 -21.62
N HIS A 85 16.00 -43.27 -21.47
CA HIS A 85 15.48 -41.93 -21.17
C HIS A 85 14.46 -42.05 -20.06
N ALA A 86 14.50 -41.14 -19.06
CA ALA A 86 13.45 -41.08 -18.07
C ALA A 86 12.12 -40.68 -18.74
N ILE A 87 11.05 -41.41 -18.44
CA ILE A 87 9.71 -40.99 -18.85
C ILE A 87 9.28 -39.92 -17.84
N ASP A 88 9.09 -38.68 -18.30
CA ASP A 88 8.44 -37.62 -17.49
C ASP A 88 6.99 -38.05 -17.23
N VAL A 89 6.77 -38.73 -16.11
CA VAL A 89 5.41 -38.98 -15.63
C VAL A 89 4.87 -37.61 -15.20
N PRO A 90 3.73 -37.15 -15.74
CA PRO A 90 3.12 -35.92 -15.24
C PRO A 90 2.86 -36.08 -13.74
N VAL A 91 3.61 -35.37 -12.92
CA VAL A 91 3.35 -35.32 -11.47
C VAL A 91 1.92 -34.84 -11.32
N PRO A 92 0.99 -35.59 -10.72
CA PRO A 92 -0.37 -35.12 -10.53
C PRO A 92 -0.30 -33.79 -9.81
N ILE A 93 -0.92 -32.75 -10.38
CA ILE A 93 -0.96 -31.41 -9.79
C ILE A 93 -1.57 -31.58 -8.40
N PRO A 94 -0.82 -31.34 -7.31
CA PRO A 94 -1.34 -31.56 -5.97
C PRO A 94 -2.56 -30.65 -5.76
N VAL A 95 -3.70 -31.24 -5.45
CA VAL A 95 -4.90 -30.51 -5.07
C VAL A 95 -4.52 -29.64 -3.87
N ARG A 96 -4.72 -28.33 -4.00
CA ARG A 96 -4.46 -27.37 -2.95
C ARG A 96 -5.77 -26.96 -2.30
N TYR A 97 -5.71 -26.82 -0.99
CA TYR A 97 -6.82 -26.37 -0.16
C TYR A 97 -6.51 -24.99 0.41
N VAL A 98 -7.54 -24.23 0.68
CA VAL A 98 -7.45 -22.93 1.35
C VAL A 98 -7.42 -23.15 2.86
N VAL A 99 -6.38 -22.62 3.51
CA VAL A 99 -6.38 -22.39 4.94
C VAL A 99 -6.42 -20.87 5.13
N GLN A 100 -7.52 -20.35 5.63
CA GLN A 100 -7.71 -18.92 5.84
C GLN A 100 -8.11 -18.64 7.29
N GLY A 101 -7.96 -17.40 7.72
CA GLY A 101 -8.35 -16.99 9.06
C GLY A 101 -7.87 -15.59 9.41
N THR A 102 -7.89 -15.30 10.68
CA THR A 102 -7.39 -14.04 11.24
C THR A 102 -6.31 -14.32 12.28
N VAL A 103 -5.37 -13.39 12.38
CA VAL A 103 -4.44 -13.33 13.49
C VAL A 103 -4.84 -12.13 14.34
N SER A 104 -5.05 -12.36 15.62
CA SER A 104 -5.39 -11.33 16.61
C SER A 104 -4.48 -11.43 17.82
N ASP A 105 -4.41 -10.36 18.60
CA ASP A 105 -3.80 -10.39 19.92
C ASP A 105 -4.70 -11.09 20.96
N ALA A 106 -4.25 -11.16 22.21
CA ALA A 106 -5.00 -11.74 23.32
C ALA A 106 -6.34 -11.02 23.60
N GLN A 107 -6.54 -9.81 23.08
CA GLN A 107 -7.74 -9.00 23.22
C GLN A 107 -8.69 -9.12 22.04
N GLY A 108 -8.24 -9.83 20.97
CA GLY A 108 -8.98 -9.99 19.72
C GLY A 108 -8.77 -8.84 18.73
N GLU A 109 -7.74 -7.99 18.95
CA GLU A 109 -7.38 -6.97 17.97
C GLU A 109 -6.71 -7.62 16.75
N PRO A 110 -7.19 -7.34 15.52
CA PRO A 110 -6.57 -7.85 14.33
C PRO A 110 -5.13 -7.34 14.19
N LEU A 111 -4.18 -8.26 14.11
CA LEU A 111 -2.78 -7.94 13.93
C LEU A 111 -2.48 -7.79 12.44
N VAL A 112 -2.21 -6.56 12.01
CA VAL A 112 -1.79 -6.24 10.64
C VAL A 112 -0.36 -6.69 10.47
N CYS A 113 -0.11 -7.40 9.35
CA CYS A 113 1.25 -7.80 9.05
C CYS A 113 1.83 -8.85 10.01
N ALA A 114 0.96 -9.55 10.73
CA ALA A 114 1.37 -10.77 11.40
C ALA A 114 1.79 -11.83 10.38
N SER A 115 2.86 -12.54 10.63
CA SER A 115 3.35 -13.62 9.78
C SER A 115 2.65 -14.92 10.13
N VAL A 116 2.06 -15.60 9.14
CA VAL A 116 1.59 -16.98 9.26
C VAL A 116 2.40 -17.85 8.31
N CYS A 117 3.23 -18.74 8.84
CA CYS A 117 4.13 -19.55 8.04
C CYS A 117 4.15 -21.02 8.44
N ASN A 118 4.37 -21.88 7.46
CA ASN A 118 4.67 -23.29 7.69
C ASN A 118 6.11 -23.42 8.23
N ARG A 119 6.24 -23.92 9.44
CA ARG A 119 7.54 -24.07 10.14
C ARG A 119 8.53 -24.94 9.36
N THR A 120 8.05 -25.96 8.65
CA THR A 120 8.89 -26.92 7.93
C THR A 120 9.44 -26.36 6.64
N THR A 121 8.60 -25.69 5.84
CA THR A 121 8.99 -25.16 4.51
C THR A 121 9.40 -23.71 4.55
N GLY A 122 9.01 -22.96 5.59
CA GLY A 122 9.18 -21.53 5.68
C GLY A 122 8.28 -20.72 4.73
N GLN A 123 7.40 -21.37 3.99
CA GLN A 123 6.40 -20.70 3.17
C GLN A 123 5.33 -20.09 4.07
N GLY A 124 4.99 -18.83 3.84
CA GLY A 124 4.00 -18.14 4.64
C GLY A 124 3.43 -16.94 3.93
N VAL A 125 2.47 -16.32 4.58
CA VAL A 125 1.80 -15.10 4.15
C VAL A 125 1.74 -14.14 5.32
N LEU A 126 1.45 -12.89 5.02
CA LEU A 126 1.23 -11.86 6.01
C LEU A 126 -0.25 -11.51 6.03
N THR A 127 -0.71 -11.14 7.21
CA THR A 127 -2.07 -10.68 7.38
C THR A 127 -2.27 -9.32 6.71
N ASP A 128 -3.47 -9.11 6.19
CA ASP A 128 -3.90 -7.83 5.64
C ASP A 128 -4.15 -6.80 6.77
N ASN A 129 -4.60 -5.60 6.40
CA ASN A 129 -4.95 -4.53 7.34
C ASN A 129 -6.09 -4.87 8.33
N ARG A 130 -6.66 -6.06 8.22
CA ARG A 130 -7.71 -6.63 9.08
C ARG A 130 -7.27 -7.89 9.80
N GLY A 131 -5.97 -8.18 9.79
CA GLY A 131 -5.42 -9.38 10.40
C GLY A 131 -5.76 -10.67 9.65
N ARG A 132 -6.32 -10.64 8.42
CA ARG A 132 -6.70 -11.84 7.68
C ARG A 132 -5.55 -12.40 6.87
N TYR A 133 -5.48 -13.71 6.80
CA TYR A 133 -4.53 -14.45 5.98
C TYR A 133 -5.21 -15.52 5.14
N VAL A 134 -4.59 -15.88 4.02
CA VAL A 134 -5.00 -16.98 3.15
C VAL A 134 -3.75 -17.74 2.72
N LEU A 135 -3.65 -19.03 3.08
CA LEU A 135 -2.59 -19.96 2.69
C LEU A 135 -3.15 -21.02 1.75
N HIS A 136 -2.37 -21.40 0.74
CA HIS A 136 -2.69 -22.51 -0.16
C HIS A 136 -1.77 -23.70 0.14
N LEU A 137 -2.33 -24.71 0.78
CA LEU A 137 -1.59 -25.91 1.20
C LEU A 137 -2.11 -27.15 0.48
N SER A 138 -1.22 -28.10 0.19
CA SER A 138 -1.62 -29.41 -0.32
C SER A 138 -2.22 -30.25 0.82
N LYS A 139 -2.86 -31.38 0.50
CA LYS A 139 -3.30 -32.33 1.51
C LYS A 139 -2.10 -32.78 2.37
N GLY A 140 -2.22 -32.67 3.70
CA GLY A 140 -1.14 -33.05 4.62
C GLY A 140 -1.28 -32.46 6.00
N THR A 141 -0.30 -32.74 6.84
CA THR A 141 -0.18 -32.17 8.19
C THR A 141 0.86 -31.07 8.18
N TYR A 142 0.51 -29.92 8.73
CA TYR A 142 1.35 -28.71 8.72
C TYR A 142 1.42 -28.12 10.13
N CYS A 143 2.62 -27.81 10.58
CA CYS A 143 2.83 -26.97 11.76
C CYS A 143 2.89 -25.51 11.27
N LEU A 144 1.80 -24.77 11.48
CA LEU A 144 1.74 -23.34 11.17
C LEU A 144 2.11 -22.53 12.40
N ARG A 145 2.95 -21.52 12.18
CA ARG A 145 3.32 -20.54 13.20
C ARG A 145 2.77 -19.19 12.80
N ALA A 146 1.98 -18.60 13.66
CA ALA A 146 1.65 -17.17 13.61
C ALA A 146 2.58 -16.40 14.55
N SER A 147 3.09 -15.24 14.11
CA SER A 147 3.96 -14.37 14.92
C SER A 147 3.79 -12.92 14.52
N TYR A 148 4.01 -12.02 15.47
CA TYR A 148 3.91 -10.56 15.28
C TYR A 148 5.08 -9.86 15.97
N ILE A 149 5.57 -8.74 15.39
CA ILE A 149 6.66 -7.95 15.97
C ILE A 149 6.16 -7.25 17.22
N GLY A 150 6.83 -7.47 18.36
CA GLY A 150 6.42 -6.91 19.64
C GLY A 150 5.27 -7.66 20.33
N GLY A 151 4.75 -8.74 19.72
CA GLY A 151 3.74 -9.65 20.29
C GLY A 151 4.26 -11.08 20.39
N GLY A 152 3.43 -11.97 20.94
CA GLY A 152 3.73 -13.39 21.07
C GLY A 152 3.78 -14.13 19.72
N GLN A 153 4.02 -15.41 19.84
CA GLN A 153 3.90 -16.36 18.75
C GLN A 153 2.99 -17.52 19.17
N GLN A 154 2.29 -18.11 18.21
CA GLN A 154 1.48 -19.31 18.40
C GLN A 154 1.80 -20.31 17.30
N GLU A 155 1.95 -21.58 17.68
CA GLU A 155 2.14 -22.70 16.75
C GLU A 155 0.98 -23.68 16.89
N ASP A 156 0.35 -23.97 15.75
CA ASP A 156 -0.73 -24.97 15.71
C ASP A 156 -0.46 -26.00 14.62
N THR A 157 -0.74 -27.25 14.94
CA THR A 157 -0.64 -28.34 13.96
C THR A 157 -1.99 -28.55 13.29
N LEU A 158 -2.05 -28.30 11.99
CA LEU A 158 -3.26 -28.42 11.18
C LEU A 158 -3.22 -29.65 10.29
N TYR A 159 -4.34 -30.35 10.22
CA TYR A 159 -4.56 -31.46 9.31
C TYR A 159 -5.38 -30.97 8.11
N VAL A 160 -4.72 -30.69 7.00
CA VAL A 160 -5.36 -30.11 5.82
C VAL A 160 -5.85 -31.22 4.89
N TYR A 161 -7.16 -31.47 4.86
CA TYR A 161 -7.81 -32.43 3.97
C TYR A 161 -8.92 -31.79 3.12
N GLY A 162 -9.17 -30.50 3.30
CA GLY A 162 -10.15 -29.68 2.62
C GLY A 162 -9.89 -28.20 2.92
N ASP A 163 -10.72 -27.34 2.36
CA ASP A 163 -10.73 -25.92 2.74
C ASP A 163 -11.10 -25.80 4.21
N MET A 164 -10.39 -24.95 4.95
CA MET A 164 -10.62 -24.76 6.37
C MET A 164 -10.36 -23.34 6.83
N VAL A 165 -11.02 -22.97 7.93
CA VAL A 165 -10.80 -21.70 8.62
C VAL A 165 -10.06 -21.99 9.92
N HIS A 166 -8.99 -21.25 10.19
CA HIS A 166 -8.23 -21.33 11.42
C HIS A 166 -7.79 -19.95 11.87
N HIS A 167 -8.09 -19.59 13.12
CA HIS A 167 -7.74 -18.30 13.69
C HIS A 167 -6.62 -18.47 14.70
N PHE A 168 -5.63 -17.57 14.63
CA PHE A 168 -4.57 -17.47 15.63
C PHE A 168 -4.86 -16.34 16.60
N ARG A 169 -4.63 -16.59 17.89
CA ARG A 169 -4.73 -15.59 18.93
C ARG A 169 -3.41 -15.52 19.69
N LEU A 170 -2.61 -14.51 19.40
CA LEU A 170 -1.29 -14.36 19.98
C LEU A 170 -1.38 -13.82 21.38
N ASN A 171 -0.68 -14.44 22.35
CA ASN A 171 -0.57 -13.95 23.71
C ASN A 171 0.64 -13.03 23.82
N ASP A 172 0.56 -12.03 24.71
CA ASP A 172 1.63 -11.04 24.91
C ASP A 172 2.78 -11.53 25.79
N GLU A 173 2.80 -12.78 26.18
CA GLU A 173 3.93 -13.34 26.93
C GLU A 173 5.16 -13.40 26.04
N ILE A 174 6.09 -12.50 26.31
CA ILE A 174 7.42 -12.46 25.74
C ILE A 174 8.24 -13.60 26.36
N GLU A 175 8.09 -14.82 25.87
CA GLU A 175 9.16 -15.78 26.00
C GLU A 175 10.27 -15.40 25.04
N LEU A 176 11.40 -15.00 25.61
CA LEU A 176 12.61 -14.57 24.90
C LEU A 176 13.30 -15.77 24.19
N ASP A 177 12.65 -16.35 23.21
CA ASP A 177 13.26 -17.13 22.15
C ASP A 177 13.00 -16.42 20.82
N GLU A 178 13.71 -15.32 20.62
CA GLU A 178 13.58 -14.48 19.45
C GLU A 178 14.17 -15.16 18.21
N VAL A 179 13.35 -15.93 17.52
CA VAL A 179 13.51 -16.10 16.08
C VAL A 179 12.52 -15.17 15.41
N THR A 180 12.87 -13.91 15.31
CA THR A 180 12.10 -12.93 14.56
C THR A 180 12.15 -13.32 13.09
N ILE A 181 11.19 -14.10 12.63
CA ILE A 181 10.91 -14.23 11.21
C ILE A 181 10.15 -12.96 10.85
N ARG A 182 10.86 -11.91 10.48
CA ARG A 182 10.27 -10.78 9.77
C ARG A 182 9.76 -11.35 8.45
N GLY A 183 8.49 -11.68 8.37
CA GLY A 183 7.83 -11.84 7.09
C GLY A 183 7.99 -10.50 6.38
N ASP A 184 8.68 -10.50 5.24
CA ASP A 184 8.90 -9.28 4.48
C ASP A 184 7.56 -8.89 3.84
N LEU A 185 6.86 -7.92 4.43
CA LEU A 185 5.60 -7.35 3.93
C LEU A 185 5.69 -6.87 2.49
N ASN A 186 6.89 -6.40 2.17
CA ASN A 186 7.26 -5.95 0.86
C ASN A 186 7.82 -7.08 0.01
N ASN A 187 7.56 -8.35 0.37
CA ASN A 187 7.97 -9.45 -0.47
C ASN A 187 7.16 -9.41 -1.77
N SER A 188 7.64 -8.54 -2.64
CA SER A 188 7.15 -8.36 -3.99
C SER A 188 7.14 -9.66 -4.80
N LEU A 189 7.77 -10.74 -4.32
CA LEU A 189 7.71 -12.06 -4.95
C LEU A 189 6.30 -12.67 -4.90
N TYR A 190 5.51 -12.42 -3.86
CA TYR A 190 4.26 -13.15 -3.63
C TYR A 190 2.99 -12.40 -4.03
N THR A 191 3.01 -11.06 -4.07
CA THR A 191 1.85 -10.29 -4.54
C THR A 191 1.66 -10.41 -6.06
N THR A 192 0.43 -10.39 -6.55
CA THR A 192 0.15 -10.45 -8.00
C THR A 192 0.34 -9.09 -8.66
N GLN A 193 0.01 -7.99 -7.96
CA GLN A 193 0.13 -6.63 -8.50
C GLN A 193 1.59 -6.20 -8.63
N THR A 194 1.90 -5.49 -9.72
CA THR A 194 3.16 -4.77 -9.89
C THR A 194 3.13 -3.48 -9.07
N GLY A 195 4.27 -3.09 -8.50
CA GLY A 195 4.43 -1.79 -7.84
C GLY A 195 3.59 -1.56 -6.59
N ARG A 196 3.04 -2.60 -5.96
CA ARG A 196 2.39 -2.51 -4.64
C ARG A 196 3.42 -2.50 -3.53
N ARG A 197 3.25 -1.58 -2.58
CA ARG A 197 4.01 -1.52 -1.34
C ARG A 197 3.09 -1.28 -0.14
N ILE A 198 3.38 -1.94 0.97
CA ILE A 198 2.76 -1.65 2.27
C ILE A 198 3.86 -1.10 3.17
N LEU A 199 3.62 0.05 3.79
CA LEU A 199 4.45 0.62 4.84
C LEU A 199 3.75 0.43 6.18
N THR A 200 4.48 -0.05 7.17
CA THR A 200 4.04 -0.06 8.57
C THR A 200 4.43 1.24 9.27
N ALA A 201 3.91 1.47 10.47
CA ALA A 201 4.36 2.56 11.33
C ALA A 201 5.89 2.50 11.55
N ASP A 202 6.44 1.31 11.79
CA ASP A 202 7.87 1.10 12.01
C ASP A 202 8.71 1.46 10.77
N ASP A 203 8.23 1.10 9.56
CA ASP A 203 8.92 1.50 8.32
C ASP A 203 9.00 3.02 8.20
N ILE A 204 7.91 3.74 8.53
CA ILE A 204 7.85 5.20 8.44
C ILE A 204 8.76 5.86 9.49
N HIS A 205 8.77 5.34 10.72
CA HIS A 205 9.58 5.90 11.81
C HIS A 205 11.07 5.55 11.70
N SER A 206 11.44 4.45 11.04
CA SER A 206 12.83 4.02 10.84
C SER A 206 13.54 4.72 9.68
N GLU A 207 12.79 5.34 8.77
CA GLU A 207 13.35 6.10 7.65
C GLU A 207 13.97 7.42 8.09
N PHE A 208 14.84 7.97 7.24
CA PHE A 208 15.46 9.26 7.49
C PHE A 208 14.41 10.37 7.61
N ALA A 209 14.35 10.95 8.80
CA ALA A 209 13.42 12.03 9.11
C ALA A 209 14.10 13.40 8.92
N LEU A 210 13.79 14.10 7.84
CA LEU A 210 14.25 15.47 7.64
C LEU A 210 13.71 16.36 8.76
N LEU A 211 14.58 17.13 9.40
CA LEU A 211 14.23 18.05 10.49
C LEU A 211 13.52 17.35 11.67
N SER A 212 13.86 16.08 11.89
CA SER A 212 13.35 15.25 13.01
C SER A 212 11.87 14.88 12.93
N SER A 213 11.22 15.02 11.76
CA SER A 213 9.83 14.65 11.57
C SER A 213 9.69 13.52 10.55
N PRO A 214 9.32 12.29 10.96
CA PRO A 214 8.98 11.21 10.04
C PRO A 214 7.84 11.63 9.13
N ASP A 215 7.93 11.29 7.83
CA ASP A 215 6.98 11.73 6.82
C ASP A 215 6.62 10.61 5.86
N VAL A 216 5.33 10.28 5.79
CA VAL A 216 4.79 9.20 4.95
C VAL A 216 5.13 9.41 3.47
N VAL A 217 4.94 10.61 2.95
CA VAL A 217 5.15 10.87 1.52
C VAL A 217 6.64 10.83 1.18
N LYS A 218 7.51 11.33 2.05
CA LYS A 218 8.97 11.25 1.86
C LYS A 218 9.45 9.80 1.88
N THR A 219 8.91 8.96 2.75
CA THR A 219 9.20 7.51 2.74
C THR A 219 8.78 6.88 1.40
N LEU A 220 7.64 7.29 0.82
CA LEU A 220 7.20 6.81 -0.48
C LEU A 220 8.09 7.32 -1.64
N GLN A 221 8.69 8.49 -1.53
CA GLN A 221 9.59 9.06 -2.55
C GLN A 221 10.88 8.24 -2.73
N HIS A 222 11.28 7.45 -1.74
CA HIS A 222 12.42 6.52 -1.86
C HIS A 222 12.11 5.28 -2.72
N GLN A 223 10.87 5.13 -3.20
CA GLN A 223 10.52 4.01 -4.07
C GLN A 223 10.93 4.26 -5.53
N SER A 224 11.36 3.20 -6.23
CA SER A 224 11.67 3.28 -7.66
C SER A 224 10.48 3.81 -8.47
N GLY A 225 10.71 4.71 -9.43
CA GLY A 225 9.67 5.33 -10.26
C GLY A 225 8.80 6.38 -9.55
N VAL A 226 9.24 6.84 -8.36
CA VAL A 226 8.62 7.93 -7.60
C VAL A 226 9.60 9.08 -7.47
N SER A 227 9.12 10.31 -7.60
CA SER A 227 9.93 11.54 -7.49
C SER A 227 9.17 12.62 -6.74
N SER A 228 9.88 13.55 -6.12
CA SER A 228 9.31 14.76 -5.53
C SER A 228 9.15 15.91 -6.53
N GLY A 229 9.87 15.86 -7.65
CA GLY A 229 9.98 16.95 -8.62
C GLY A 229 10.83 18.13 -8.15
N ILE A 230 10.88 18.43 -6.86
CA ILE A 230 11.68 19.48 -6.22
C ILE A 230 12.27 18.90 -4.94
N GLU A 231 13.54 19.20 -4.65
CA GLU A 231 14.18 18.80 -3.42
C GLU A 231 13.41 19.30 -2.18
N LEU A 232 13.39 18.46 -1.15
CA LEU A 232 12.70 18.69 0.13
C LEU A 232 11.16 18.75 0.05
N SER A 233 10.56 18.69 -1.16
CA SER A 233 9.11 18.70 -1.30
C SER A 233 8.48 17.36 -0.99
N SER A 234 7.33 17.37 -0.30
CA SER A 234 6.46 16.20 -0.10
C SER A 234 5.46 16.00 -1.26
N ASN A 235 5.77 16.49 -2.46
CA ASN A 235 5.01 16.18 -3.66
C ASN A 235 5.30 14.74 -4.10
N LEU A 236 4.30 14.08 -4.64
CA LEU A 236 4.43 12.71 -5.14
C LEU A 236 4.17 12.70 -6.66
N LEU A 237 5.22 12.47 -7.43
CA LEU A 237 5.17 12.29 -8.87
C LEU A 237 5.47 10.83 -9.19
N VAL A 238 4.48 10.10 -9.70
CA VAL A 238 4.60 8.65 -9.91
C VAL A 238 4.45 8.34 -11.38
N HIS A 239 5.45 7.62 -11.95
CA HIS A 239 5.47 7.22 -13.36
C HIS A 239 5.18 8.40 -14.32
N GLY A 240 5.82 9.54 -14.06
CA GLY A 240 5.67 10.75 -14.87
C GLY A 240 4.33 11.47 -14.73
N GLY A 241 3.46 11.06 -13.82
CA GLY A 241 2.21 11.74 -13.52
C GLY A 241 2.41 12.94 -12.59
N ASN A 242 1.47 13.89 -12.62
CA ASN A 242 1.46 15.08 -11.79
C ASN A 242 0.92 14.79 -10.37
N GLY A 243 1.13 15.71 -9.43
CA GLY A 243 0.68 15.59 -8.05
C GLY A 243 -0.84 15.40 -7.90
N ASP A 244 -1.65 16.05 -8.74
CA ASP A 244 -3.11 15.95 -8.73
C ASP A 244 -3.67 14.67 -9.38
N GLU A 245 -2.82 13.89 -10.05
CA GLU A 245 -3.16 12.60 -10.63
C GLU A 245 -3.08 11.45 -9.62
N ASN A 246 -2.56 11.69 -8.41
CA ASN A 246 -2.47 10.72 -7.34
C ASN A 246 -3.72 10.76 -6.44
N MET A 247 -4.13 9.59 -5.97
CA MET A 247 -5.18 9.45 -4.97
C MET A 247 -4.57 9.33 -3.58
N PHE A 248 -5.00 10.18 -2.68
CA PHE A 248 -4.66 10.07 -1.26
C PHE A 248 -5.94 9.86 -0.46
N LEU A 249 -5.94 8.82 0.37
CA LEU A 249 -7.05 8.47 1.24
C LEU A 249 -6.58 8.41 2.69
N ILE A 250 -7.45 8.81 3.63
CA ILE A 250 -7.33 8.48 5.07
C ILE A 250 -8.59 7.71 5.46
N ASP A 251 -8.42 6.48 5.94
CA ASP A 251 -9.52 5.58 6.31
C ASP A 251 -10.63 5.52 5.24
N GLY A 252 -10.23 5.51 3.95
CA GLY A 252 -11.12 5.43 2.79
C GLY A 252 -11.71 6.77 2.31
N ALA A 253 -11.47 7.90 2.97
CA ALA A 253 -11.93 9.22 2.55
C ALA A 253 -10.84 10.00 1.78
N PRO A 254 -11.17 10.70 0.68
CA PRO A 254 -10.20 11.44 -0.11
C PRO A 254 -9.70 12.69 0.60
N ILE A 255 -8.42 12.99 0.41
CA ILE A 255 -7.74 14.21 0.84
C ILE A 255 -7.23 14.94 -0.38
N TYR A 256 -7.46 16.25 -0.44
CA TYR A 256 -7.12 17.08 -1.58
C TYR A 256 -5.88 17.94 -1.35
N GLN A 257 -5.67 18.41 -0.13
CA GLN A 257 -4.48 19.14 0.26
C GLN A 257 -3.54 18.16 0.98
N THR A 258 -2.49 17.72 0.32
CA THR A 258 -1.67 16.59 0.75
C THR A 258 -0.41 17.00 1.48
N ASN A 259 -0.15 18.31 1.57
CA ASN A 259 1.07 18.84 2.17
C ASN A 259 0.84 20.11 2.99
N HIS A 260 1.82 20.40 3.85
CA HIS A 260 1.97 21.60 4.65
C HIS A 260 3.24 22.36 4.25
N SER A 261 3.34 23.63 4.62
CA SER A 261 4.53 24.45 4.42
C SER A 261 4.98 24.48 2.95
N LEU A 262 4.03 24.59 2.01
CA LEU A 262 4.32 24.57 0.57
C LEU A 262 5.07 23.30 0.11
N GLY A 263 4.80 22.17 0.76
CA GLY A 263 5.38 20.88 0.44
C GLY A 263 6.53 20.42 1.34
N LEU A 264 6.92 21.17 2.35
CA LEU A 264 7.99 20.74 3.26
C LEU A 264 7.61 19.53 4.12
N PHE A 265 6.33 19.39 4.49
CA PHE A 265 5.78 18.28 5.26
C PHE A 265 4.53 17.72 4.56
N SER A 266 4.31 16.42 4.70
CA SER A 266 3.03 15.84 4.28
C SER A 266 1.92 16.11 5.30
N ALA A 267 0.67 16.03 4.85
CA ALA A 267 -0.53 16.13 5.67
C ALA A 267 -0.71 14.94 6.64
N PHE A 268 0.11 13.88 6.51
CA PHE A 268 0.01 12.67 7.28
C PHE A 268 0.89 12.72 8.54
N ASN A 269 0.27 12.77 9.71
CA ASN A 269 1.01 12.67 10.96
C ASN A 269 1.43 11.20 11.17
N ALA A 270 2.74 10.92 11.13
CA ALA A 270 3.28 9.57 11.26
C ALA A 270 2.82 8.83 12.54
N ASP A 271 2.67 9.58 13.66
CA ASP A 271 2.23 9.01 14.94
C ASP A 271 0.75 8.59 14.96
N ALA A 272 -0.03 8.98 13.93
CA ALA A 272 -1.42 8.57 13.76
C ALA A 272 -1.58 7.40 12.76
N VAL A 273 -0.51 7.01 12.07
CA VAL A 273 -0.58 6.05 10.97
C VAL A 273 -0.28 4.64 11.45
N LYS A 274 -1.19 3.71 11.17
CA LYS A 274 -1.02 2.26 11.39
C LYS A 274 -0.29 1.61 10.22
N SER A 275 -0.76 1.90 9.00
CA SER A 275 -0.18 1.37 7.75
C SER A 275 -0.55 2.23 6.56
N VAL A 276 0.22 2.11 5.49
CA VAL A 276 -0.03 2.76 4.21
C VAL A 276 0.02 1.72 3.10
N GLU A 277 -1.05 1.60 2.32
CA GLU A 277 -1.04 0.84 1.08
C GLU A 277 -0.72 1.79 -0.09
N PHE A 278 0.37 1.53 -0.77
CA PHE A 278 0.80 2.33 -1.92
C PHE A 278 0.82 1.49 -3.19
N TYR A 279 0.24 2.04 -4.25
CA TYR A 279 0.19 1.42 -5.58
C TYR A 279 0.72 2.38 -6.63
N LYS A 280 1.84 2.05 -7.26
CA LYS A 280 2.44 2.80 -8.39
C LYS A 280 1.83 2.39 -9.74
N SER A 281 1.42 1.14 -9.84
CA SER A 281 0.85 0.53 -11.05
C SER A 281 0.03 -0.70 -10.65
N GLY A 282 -0.75 -1.25 -11.57
CA GLY A 282 -1.48 -2.49 -11.33
C GLY A 282 -2.43 -2.44 -10.12
N PHE A 283 -2.93 -1.26 -9.77
CA PHE A 283 -3.77 -1.13 -8.59
C PHE A 283 -5.16 -1.76 -8.78
N PRO A 284 -5.77 -2.27 -7.68
CA PRO A 284 -7.03 -2.99 -7.71
C PRO A 284 -8.20 -2.19 -8.29
N ALA A 285 -9.21 -2.89 -8.82
CA ALA A 285 -10.38 -2.28 -9.46
C ALA A 285 -11.21 -1.41 -8.49
N ARG A 286 -11.09 -1.62 -7.17
CA ARG A 286 -11.75 -0.81 -6.13
C ARG A 286 -11.29 0.66 -6.09
N TYR A 287 -10.16 0.98 -6.69
CA TYR A 287 -9.67 2.35 -6.78
C TYR A 287 -9.92 2.92 -8.18
N SER A 288 -10.65 4.02 -8.25
CA SER A 288 -10.96 4.75 -9.50
C SER A 288 -10.94 6.24 -9.24
N GLY A 289 -10.90 7.06 -10.30
CA GLY A 289 -10.98 8.50 -10.21
C GLY A 289 -9.62 9.23 -10.25
N LYS A 290 -8.50 8.50 -10.40
CA LYS A 290 -7.14 9.05 -10.56
C LYS A 290 -6.34 8.26 -11.60
N VAL A 291 -5.33 8.90 -12.22
CA VAL A 291 -4.60 8.32 -13.36
C VAL A 291 -3.11 8.07 -13.11
N SER A 292 -2.63 8.16 -11.85
CA SER A 292 -1.23 7.91 -11.55
C SER A 292 -1.03 6.88 -10.44
N SER A 293 -1.23 7.22 -9.18
CA SER A 293 -1.02 6.33 -8.04
C SER A 293 -2.14 6.37 -7.02
N VAL A 294 -2.11 5.41 -6.09
CA VAL A 294 -3.01 5.37 -4.94
C VAL A 294 -2.19 5.21 -3.66
N THR A 295 -2.44 6.09 -2.70
CA THR A 295 -1.92 6.06 -1.33
C THR A 295 -3.10 5.98 -0.37
N ASP A 296 -3.31 4.81 0.23
CA ASP A 296 -4.41 4.59 1.19
C ASP A 296 -3.82 4.46 2.60
N VAL A 297 -4.08 5.45 3.44
CA VAL A 297 -3.53 5.58 4.79
C VAL A 297 -4.57 5.11 5.80
N HIS A 298 -4.19 4.16 6.64
CA HIS A 298 -5.01 3.63 7.73
C HIS A 298 -4.50 4.17 9.06
N THR A 299 -5.42 4.71 9.88
CA THR A 299 -5.07 5.26 11.18
C THR A 299 -5.02 4.20 12.29
N ILE A 300 -4.34 4.51 13.41
CA ILE A 300 -4.18 3.62 14.56
C ILE A 300 -5.52 3.43 15.28
N ASP A 301 -5.86 2.19 15.63
CA ASP A 301 -7.12 1.82 16.30
C ASP A 301 -7.19 2.23 17.79
N GLY A 302 -6.07 2.30 18.47
CA GLY A 302 -5.96 2.48 19.92
C GLY A 302 -5.78 1.16 20.66
N ASP A 303 -5.17 1.24 21.85
CA ASP A 303 -4.88 0.08 22.69
C ASP A 303 -6.12 -0.33 23.53
N LEU A 304 -6.33 -1.63 23.69
CA LEU A 304 -7.46 -2.20 24.44
C LEU A 304 -7.20 -2.44 25.91
N LYS A 305 -5.93 -2.52 26.29
CA LYS A 305 -5.52 -2.90 27.65
C LYS A 305 -5.24 -1.69 28.50
N GLU A 306 -4.35 -0.83 28.01
CA GLU A 306 -3.76 0.24 28.78
C GLU A 306 -3.70 1.54 27.99
N PRO A 307 -3.80 2.69 28.64
CA PRO A 307 -3.58 3.97 28.00
C PRO A 307 -2.09 4.15 27.67
N HIS A 308 -1.79 4.49 26.45
CA HIS A 308 -0.45 4.83 25.97
C HIS A 308 -0.39 6.27 25.50
N GLY A 309 0.77 6.88 25.68
CA GLY A 309 1.01 8.22 25.18
C GLY A 309 2.46 8.39 24.73
N SER A 310 2.65 9.13 23.67
CA SER A 310 3.96 9.57 23.20
C SER A 310 3.97 11.07 22.97
N PHE A 311 5.11 11.68 23.27
CA PHE A 311 5.35 13.09 23.06
C PHE A 311 6.70 13.27 22.39
N SER A 312 6.75 14.07 21.32
CA SER A 312 7.95 14.31 20.55
C SER A 312 8.10 15.80 20.24
N ILE A 313 9.30 16.32 20.42
CA ILE A 313 9.67 17.69 20.03
C ILE A 313 10.79 17.58 18.99
N GLY A 314 10.49 17.98 17.75
CA GLY A 314 11.45 18.13 16.68
C GLY A 314 11.93 19.59 16.54
N LEU A 315 12.81 19.80 15.56
CA LEU A 315 13.33 21.13 15.27
C LEU A 315 12.26 22.12 14.82
N LEU A 316 11.28 21.67 14.03
CA LEU A 316 10.25 22.51 13.41
C LEU A 316 8.82 22.19 13.86
N ASP A 317 8.59 21.05 14.51
CA ASP A 317 7.27 20.60 14.95
C ASP A 317 7.29 19.88 16.30
N GLY A 318 6.12 19.81 16.93
CA GLY A 318 5.85 18.97 18.07
C GLY A 318 4.64 18.09 17.84
N ARG A 319 4.70 16.88 18.40
CA ARG A 319 3.69 15.84 18.23
C ARG A 319 3.31 15.26 19.58
N LEU A 320 2.03 14.97 19.72
CA LEU A 320 1.45 14.30 20.87
C LEU A 320 0.53 13.21 20.37
N HIS A 321 0.68 12.00 20.87
CA HIS A 321 -0.24 10.90 20.60
C HIS A 321 -0.71 10.30 21.92
N LEU A 322 -2.01 10.03 22.01
CA LEU A 322 -2.67 9.40 23.15
C LEU A 322 -3.62 8.32 22.60
N SER A 323 -3.55 7.13 23.17
CA SER A 323 -4.44 6.03 22.80
C SER A 323 -4.75 5.17 24.03
N GLY A 324 -5.87 4.46 24.00
CA GLY A 324 -6.23 3.59 25.10
C GLY A 324 -7.68 3.11 25.06
N PRO A 325 -8.08 2.31 26.08
CA PRO A 325 -9.44 1.81 26.20
C PRO A 325 -10.37 2.88 26.78
N LEU A 326 -11.58 3.00 26.20
CA LEU A 326 -12.72 3.72 26.79
C LEU A 326 -13.59 2.78 27.60
N ASP A 327 -13.74 1.54 27.16
CA ASP A 327 -14.47 0.48 27.82
C ASP A 327 -13.62 -0.81 27.73
N LYS A 328 -13.43 -1.49 28.85
CA LYS A 328 -12.54 -2.65 28.95
C LYS A 328 -12.90 -3.72 27.91
N GLY A 329 -12.05 -3.82 26.90
CA GLY A 329 -12.11 -4.85 25.87
C GLY A 329 -13.05 -4.62 24.70
N LYS A 330 -13.73 -3.45 24.56
CA LYS A 330 -14.68 -3.21 23.45
C LYS A 330 -14.45 -1.93 22.68
N THR A 331 -14.15 -0.84 23.36
CA THR A 331 -14.04 0.48 22.72
C THR A 331 -12.69 1.08 23.01
N THR A 332 -12.04 1.57 21.97
CA THR A 332 -10.74 2.24 22.08
C THR A 332 -10.80 3.62 21.46
N TYR A 333 -9.86 4.47 21.88
CA TYR A 333 -9.62 5.76 21.27
C TYR A 333 -8.16 5.91 20.86
N SER A 334 -7.93 6.72 19.84
CA SER A 334 -6.61 7.19 19.41
C SER A 334 -6.74 8.66 19.02
N VAL A 335 -5.90 9.51 19.60
CA VAL A 335 -5.86 10.94 19.30
C VAL A 335 -4.43 11.38 19.10
N SER A 336 -4.13 11.97 17.96
CA SER A 336 -2.81 12.51 17.63
C SER A 336 -2.93 13.98 17.25
N PHE A 337 -2.05 14.79 17.80
CA PHE A 337 -1.96 16.21 17.50
C PHE A 337 -0.54 16.56 17.07
N ARG A 338 -0.41 17.35 16.00
CA ARG A 338 0.87 17.88 15.51
C ARG A 338 0.75 19.38 15.26
N ARG A 339 1.79 20.15 15.65
CA ARG A 339 1.90 21.58 15.36
C ARG A 339 3.32 21.95 14.99
N SER A 340 3.48 22.76 13.94
CA SER A 340 4.76 23.39 13.66
C SER A 340 4.90 24.70 14.44
N TRP A 341 6.15 25.08 14.76
CA TRP A 341 6.50 26.36 15.38
C TRP A 341 7.40 27.22 14.52
N LEU A 342 7.28 27.11 13.19
CA LEU A 342 7.97 27.96 12.25
C LEU A 342 7.66 29.46 12.43
N ASP A 343 6.53 29.78 13.09
CA ASP A 343 6.15 31.14 13.46
C ASP A 343 7.12 31.80 14.46
N LEU A 344 7.80 31.04 15.32
CA LEU A 344 8.72 31.56 16.32
C LEU A 344 10.01 32.11 15.68
N PRO A 345 10.83 31.34 14.93
CA PRO A 345 12.03 31.86 14.29
C PRO A 345 11.74 32.96 13.26
N LEU A 346 10.61 32.88 12.53
CA LEU A 346 10.22 33.91 11.58
C LEU A 346 9.95 35.24 12.27
N ARG A 347 9.23 35.27 13.41
CA ARG A 347 8.97 36.50 14.18
C ARG A 347 10.23 37.08 14.77
N ILE A 348 11.12 36.22 15.33
CA ILE A 348 12.40 36.66 15.88
C ILE A 348 13.26 37.23 14.76
N GLY A 349 13.35 36.57 13.61
CA GLY A 349 14.11 37.04 12.46
C GLY A 349 13.61 38.40 11.94
N CYS A 350 12.28 38.55 11.80
CA CYS A 350 11.70 39.86 11.41
C CYS A 350 11.99 40.98 12.45
N ALA A 351 11.87 40.64 13.75
CA ALA A 351 12.18 41.62 14.79
C ALA A 351 13.64 42.07 14.80
N LEU A 352 14.57 41.13 14.57
CA LEU A 352 15.99 41.44 14.48
C LEU A 352 16.35 42.22 13.20
N ALA A 353 15.69 41.90 12.08
CA ALA A 353 15.95 42.60 10.79
C ALA A 353 15.50 44.08 10.78
N HIS A 354 14.55 44.44 11.63
CA HIS A 354 13.96 45.80 11.67
C HIS A 354 14.36 46.62 12.91
N ILE A 355 15.46 46.28 13.56
CA ILE A 355 15.99 47.09 14.65
C ILE A 355 16.53 48.39 14.05
N GLY A 356 15.85 49.49 14.38
CA GLY A 356 16.26 50.84 13.93
C GLY A 356 15.70 51.25 12.57
N ASP A 357 14.76 50.51 11.99
CA ASP A 357 14.12 50.82 10.74
C ASP A 357 12.68 51.32 10.94
N ASP A 358 12.24 52.29 10.14
CA ASP A 358 10.86 52.78 10.14
C ASP A 358 9.89 51.80 9.46
N ASP A 359 10.39 50.99 8.56
CA ASP A 359 9.64 49.93 7.90
C ASP A 359 9.50 48.68 8.82
N LYS A 360 8.30 48.15 8.94
CA LYS A 360 8.01 46.99 9.78
C LYS A 360 7.43 45.86 8.97
N THR A 361 8.10 44.70 8.99
CA THR A 361 7.59 43.49 8.39
C THR A 361 7.43 42.40 9.47
N THR A 362 6.28 41.78 9.53
CA THR A 362 6.04 40.62 10.37
C THR A 362 5.50 39.50 9.53
N ILE A 363 6.18 38.36 9.55
CA ILE A 363 5.76 37.13 8.86
C ILE A 363 5.54 36.05 9.89
N TYR A 364 4.46 35.29 9.74
CA TYR A 364 4.24 34.10 10.54
C TYR A 364 3.72 32.96 9.67
N TYR A 365 4.11 31.74 10.01
CA TYR A 365 3.60 30.54 9.42
C TYR A 365 3.54 29.43 10.47
N ALA A 366 2.41 28.73 10.55
CA ALA A 366 2.26 27.52 11.35
C ALA A 366 1.22 26.60 10.73
N PHE A 367 1.44 25.29 10.83
CA PHE A 367 0.41 24.30 10.55
C PHE A 367 0.04 23.53 11.83
N ARG A 368 -1.13 22.89 11.78
CA ARG A 368 -1.68 22.06 12.84
C ARG A 368 -2.46 20.90 12.24
N ASP A 369 -2.30 19.72 12.84
CA ASP A 369 -3.06 18.52 12.50
C ASP A 369 -3.67 17.91 13.74
N LEU A 370 -4.87 17.40 13.59
CA LEU A 370 -5.57 16.60 14.57
C LEU A 370 -6.08 15.33 13.86
N ASN A 371 -5.71 14.18 14.37
CA ASN A 371 -6.29 12.90 14.01
C ASN A 371 -6.97 12.34 15.25
N ALA A 372 -8.19 11.88 15.13
CA ALA A 372 -8.92 11.23 16.22
C ALA A 372 -9.68 10.04 15.66
N ARG A 373 -9.63 8.92 16.35
CA ARG A 373 -10.35 7.70 16.00
C ARG A 373 -10.96 7.06 17.24
N ILE A 374 -12.17 6.56 17.08
CA ILE A 374 -12.85 5.71 18.07
C ILE A 374 -13.21 4.43 17.35
N THR A 375 -12.82 3.29 17.92
CA THR A 375 -13.07 1.97 17.37
C THR A 375 -13.88 1.15 18.38
N HIS A 376 -14.97 0.56 17.95
CA HIS A 376 -15.86 -0.27 18.76
C HIS A 376 -15.97 -1.69 18.17
N ARG A 377 -15.70 -2.68 18.99
CA ARG A 377 -15.81 -4.09 18.65
C ARG A 377 -17.17 -4.64 19.04
N LEU A 378 -17.89 -5.15 18.06
CA LEU A 378 -19.14 -5.84 18.23
C LEU A 378 -18.91 -7.35 18.40
N SER A 379 -19.92 -8.06 18.95
CA SER A 379 -19.89 -9.52 18.99
C SER A 379 -19.85 -10.11 17.57
N GLY A 380 -19.22 -11.28 17.40
CA GLY A 380 -19.13 -11.95 16.11
C GLY A 380 -18.01 -11.45 15.19
N GLY A 381 -17.02 -10.72 15.72
CA GLY A 381 -15.86 -10.25 14.94
C GLY A 381 -16.15 -9.03 14.06
N HIS A 382 -17.26 -8.33 14.29
CA HIS A 382 -17.60 -7.11 13.58
C HIS A 382 -16.92 -5.90 14.21
N LEU A 383 -16.52 -4.95 13.39
CA LEU A 383 -15.81 -3.76 13.81
C LEU A 383 -16.52 -2.51 13.30
N LEU A 384 -16.72 -1.53 14.15
CA LEU A 384 -17.21 -0.19 13.78
C LEU A 384 -16.18 0.84 14.24
N TRP A 385 -15.87 1.80 13.37
CA TRP A 385 -15.02 2.92 13.78
C TRP A 385 -15.42 4.22 13.07
N THR A 386 -15.13 5.29 13.76
CA THR A 386 -15.22 6.64 13.20
C THR A 386 -13.87 7.32 13.35
N SER A 387 -13.46 8.04 12.32
CA SER A 387 -12.23 8.83 12.36
C SER A 387 -12.46 10.26 11.89
N ILE A 388 -11.67 11.17 12.41
CA ILE A 388 -11.65 12.59 12.06
C ILE A 388 -10.20 12.97 11.77
N TYR A 389 -9.97 13.58 10.64
CA TYR A 389 -8.74 14.29 10.33
C TYR A 389 -9.04 15.76 10.08
N TRP A 390 -8.34 16.64 10.78
CA TRP A 390 -8.34 18.06 10.54
C TRP A 390 -6.92 18.57 10.43
N GLY A 391 -6.59 19.13 9.26
CA GLY A 391 -5.31 19.75 8.98
C GLY A 391 -5.52 21.23 8.56
N ARG A 392 -4.70 22.13 9.08
CA ARG A 392 -4.79 23.55 8.76
C ARG A 392 -3.43 24.22 8.77
N ASP A 393 -3.17 24.93 7.69
CA ASP A 393 -2.07 25.87 7.55
C ASP A 393 -2.56 27.30 7.75
N SER A 394 -1.69 28.14 8.28
CA SER A 394 -1.94 29.55 8.47
C SER A 394 -0.67 30.34 8.18
N TYR A 395 -0.72 31.16 7.16
CA TYR A 395 0.32 32.12 6.79
C TYR A 395 -0.22 33.53 6.96
N GLY A 396 0.60 34.44 7.44
CA GLY A 396 0.28 35.84 7.46
C GLY A 396 1.52 36.74 7.29
N SER A 397 1.32 37.85 6.65
CA SER A 397 2.32 38.89 6.46
C SER A 397 1.68 40.25 6.71
N ASN A 398 2.27 41.01 7.63
CA ASN A 398 1.93 42.40 7.85
C ASN A 398 3.17 43.22 7.49
N VAL A 399 3.02 44.13 6.52
CA VAL A 399 4.08 45.04 6.08
C VAL A 399 3.58 46.46 6.26
N SER A 400 4.37 47.29 6.93
CA SER A 400 4.16 48.73 7.01
C SER A 400 5.40 49.40 6.47
N SER A 401 5.24 50.11 5.39
CA SER A 401 6.33 50.85 4.74
C SER A 401 5.99 52.32 4.74
N ARG A 402 6.96 53.15 5.10
CA ARG A 402 6.84 54.63 5.12
C ARG A 402 7.74 55.23 4.06
N PHE A 403 7.14 56.00 3.16
CA PHE A 403 7.87 56.79 2.20
C PHE A 403 7.39 58.25 2.20
N LEU A 404 8.25 59.11 2.69
CA LEU A 404 7.92 60.56 2.89
C LEU A 404 6.71 60.72 3.84
N SER A 405 5.65 61.38 3.35
CA SER A 405 4.39 61.59 4.08
C SER A 405 3.40 60.44 3.95
N ASN A 406 3.70 59.43 3.12
CA ASN A 406 2.79 58.30 2.85
C ASN A 406 3.20 57.06 3.63
N THR A 407 2.20 56.31 4.14
CA THR A 407 2.39 55.02 4.77
C THR A 407 1.47 54.02 4.11
N THR A 408 2.05 52.95 3.59
CA THR A 408 1.31 51.78 3.06
C THR A 408 1.34 50.65 4.09
N GLU A 409 0.16 50.17 4.46
CA GLU A 409 -0.01 49.01 5.34
C GLU A 409 -0.67 47.89 4.57
N THR A 410 0.05 46.75 4.45
CA THR A 410 -0.45 45.55 3.79
C THR A 410 -0.66 44.44 4.82
N ASP A 411 -1.87 43.85 4.90
CA ASP A 411 -2.22 42.71 5.70
C ASP A 411 -2.64 41.55 4.77
N GLN A 412 -1.81 40.50 4.70
CA GLN A 412 -2.11 39.29 3.95
C GLN A 412 -2.29 38.12 4.90
N ARG A 413 -3.35 37.36 4.64
CA ARG A 413 -3.62 36.10 5.41
C ARG A 413 -4.09 35.01 4.48
N PHE A 414 -3.35 33.90 4.52
CA PHE A 414 -3.74 32.64 3.88
C PHE A 414 -4.06 31.60 4.93
N ARG A 415 -5.13 30.86 4.70
CA ARG A 415 -5.52 29.69 5.49
C ARG A 415 -6.03 28.63 4.56
N TRP A 416 -5.48 27.44 4.66
CA TRP A 416 -5.92 26.31 3.86
C TRP A 416 -5.83 25.02 4.64
N GLY A 417 -6.47 23.97 4.15
CA GLY A 417 -6.43 22.66 4.80
C GLY A 417 -7.60 21.76 4.44
N ASN A 418 -7.72 20.70 5.21
CA ASN A 418 -8.76 19.69 5.06
C ASN A 418 -9.49 19.46 6.39
N LEU A 419 -10.75 19.04 6.28
CA LEU A 419 -11.47 18.36 7.34
C LEU A 419 -12.11 17.12 6.73
N THR A 420 -11.83 15.96 7.31
CA THR A 420 -12.36 14.68 6.86
C THR A 420 -12.95 13.93 8.05
N MET A 421 -14.15 13.39 7.86
CA MET A 421 -14.83 12.55 8.85
C MET A 421 -15.25 11.26 8.16
N THR A 422 -15.02 10.12 8.81
CA THR A 422 -15.43 8.80 8.31
C THR A 422 -16.21 8.03 9.34
N LEU A 423 -17.14 7.22 8.86
CA LEU A 423 -17.81 6.17 9.62
C LEU A 423 -17.65 4.87 8.84
N ASN A 424 -17.03 3.90 9.45
CA ASN A 424 -16.65 2.65 8.81
C ASN A 424 -17.21 1.47 9.60
N GLY A 425 -17.53 0.38 8.88
CA GLY A 425 -17.90 -0.88 9.47
C GLY A 425 -17.37 -2.06 8.69
N ASP A 426 -16.75 -3.01 9.38
CA ASP A 426 -16.33 -4.29 8.86
C ASP A 426 -17.23 -5.39 9.41
N PHE A 427 -17.82 -6.17 8.50
CA PHE A 427 -18.77 -7.22 8.84
C PHE A 427 -18.32 -8.53 8.22
N ALA A 428 -18.19 -9.55 9.05
CA ALA A 428 -18.01 -10.93 8.62
C ALA A 428 -19.38 -11.60 8.55
N PHE A 429 -19.94 -11.76 7.34
CA PHE A 429 -21.21 -12.44 7.14
C PHE A 429 -21.08 -13.95 7.18
N SER A 430 -19.93 -14.45 6.76
CA SER A 430 -19.54 -15.86 6.87
C SER A 430 -18.01 -15.97 6.79
N ASP A 431 -17.48 -17.17 7.00
CA ASP A 431 -16.05 -17.47 6.86
C ASP A 431 -15.50 -17.14 5.47
N ARG A 432 -16.37 -17.06 4.45
CA ARG A 432 -16.00 -16.80 3.05
C ARG A 432 -16.41 -15.42 2.55
N LEU A 433 -17.27 -14.70 3.26
CA LEU A 433 -17.80 -13.40 2.82
C LEU A 433 -17.64 -12.35 3.91
N THR A 434 -16.84 -11.34 3.61
CA THR A 434 -16.72 -10.14 4.44
C THR A 434 -17.10 -8.90 3.65
N ALA A 435 -17.59 -7.87 4.30
CA ALA A 435 -17.86 -6.60 3.68
C ALA A 435 -17.39 -5.43 4.53
N THR A 436 -16.95 -4.39 3.85
CA THR A 436 -16.62 -3.08 4.43
C THR A 436 -17.56 -2.05 3.89
N PHE A 437 -18.10 -1.24 4.79
CA PHE A 437 -18.92 -0.07 4.47
C PHE A 437 -18.20 1.16 5.01
N THR A 438 -18.04 2.17 4.17
CA THR A 438 -17.42 3.45 4.53
C THR A 438 -18.34 4.58 4.10
N SER A 439 -18.77 5.41 5.04
CA SER A 439 -19.40 6.69 4.78
C SER A 439 -18.41 7.79 5.13
N PHE A 440 -18.28 8.80 4.28
CA PHE A 440 -17.36 9.89 4.55
C PHE A 440 -17.91 11.25 4.14
N ALA A 441 -17.47 12.26 4.86
CA ALA A 441 -17.62 13.66 4.50
C ALA A 441 -16.26 14.32 4.55
N THR A 442 -15.84 14.97 3.46
CA THR A 442 -14.58 15.68 3.40
C THR A 442 -14.76 17.08 2.83
N THR A 443 -13.95 17.99 3.29
CA THR A 443 -13.84 19.33 2.71
C THR A 443 -12.38 19.74 2.64
N SER A 444 -12.00 20.32 1.52
CA SER A 444 -10.74 21.04 1.38
C SER A 444 -11.07 22.51 1.08
N TYR A 445 -10.35 23.39 1.72
CA TYR A 445 -10.60 24.83 1.59
C TYR A 445 -9.30 25.62 1.48
N SER A 446 -9.39 26.72 0.77
CA SER A 446 -8.39 27.76 0.70
C SER A 446 -9.05 29.12 0.89
N TYR A 447 -8.47 29.94 1.74
CA TYR A 447 -8.93 31.29 2.04
C TYR A 447 -7.76 32.26 1.99
N HIS A 448 -7.87 33.28 1.16
CA HIS A 448 -6.91 34.38 1.05
C HIS A 448 -7.61 35.72 1.34
N LYS A 449 -7.07 36.48 2.28
CA LYS A 449 -7.41 37.86 2.55
C LYS A 449 -6.22 38.72 2.23
N TYR A 450 -6.41 39.70 1.40
CA TYR A 450 -5.49 40.79 1.11
C TYR A 450 -6.17 42.08 1.53
N LYS A 451 -5.44 42.93 2.21
CA LYS A 451 -5.88 44.30 2.58
C LYS A 451 -4.68 45.21 2.47
N GLU A 452 -4.83 46.31 1.74
CA GLU A 452 -3.86 47.35 1.59
C GLU A 452 -4.52 48.68 1.92
N ASP A 453 -3.94 49.41 2.86
CA ASP A 453 -4.37 50.74 3.30
C ASP A 453 -3.26 51.72 3.04
N ASP A 454 -3.50 52.70 2.23
CA ASP A 454 -2.58 53.81 2.01
C ASP A 454 -3.04 55.03 2.79
N TYR A 455 -2.13 55.59 3.53
CA TYR A 455 -2.34 56.77 4.35
C TYR A 455 -1.43 57.90 3.88
N SER A 456 -1.95 59.11 3.87
CA SER A 456 -1.18 60.31 3.75
C SER A 456 -1.14 61.07 5.07
N THR A 457 0.02 61.59 5.44
CA THR A 457 0.19 62.36 6.68
C THR A 457 0.41 63.82 6.31
N ASP A 458 -0.46 64.69 6.81
CA ASP A 458 -0.37 66.11 6.57
C ASP A 458 0.77 66.78 7.37
N VAL A 459 1.03 68.08 7.11
CA VAL A 459 2.06 68.88 7.80
C VAL A 459 1.80 69.05 9.33
N LYS A 460 0.59 68.76 9.80
CA LYS A 460 0.20 68.78 11.20
C LYS A 460 0.32 67.39 11.88
N GLY A 461 0.78 66.37 11.14
CA GLY A 461 0.89 65.00 11.64
C GLY A 461 -0.43 64.20 11.65
N LEU A 462 -1.50 64.70 11.05
CA LEU A 462 -2.77 64.00 10.94
C LEU A 462 -2.69 62.99 9.79
N ARG A 463 -2.94 61.72 10.15
CA ARG A 463 -2.96 60.61 9.22
C ARG A 463 -4.36 60.42 8.62
N GLN A 464 -4.49 60.46 7.31
CA GLN A 464 -5.75 60.31 6.58
C GLN A 464 -5.65 59.09 5.64
N LEU A 465 -6.71 58.30 5.58
CA LEU A 465 -6.83 57.18 4.66
C LEU A 465 -7.04 57.74 3.24
N PHE A 466 -6.11 57.40 2.34
CA PHE A 466 -6.12 57.83 0.96
C PHE A 466 -6.70 56.77 0.05
N SER A 467 -6.27 55.49 0.22
CA SER A 467 -6.86 54.40 -0.54
C SER A 467 -6.98 53.13 0.33
N LEU A 468 -7.93 52.27 -0.02
CA LEU A 468 -8.12 50.97 0.56
C LEU A 468 -8.46 49.99 -0.54
N ASP A 469 -7.66 48.92 -0.67
CA ASP A 469 -8.00 47.73 -1.43
C ASP A 469 -8.16 46.56 -0.50
N GLN A 470 -9.35 45.97 -0.49
CA GLN A 470 -9.62 44.75 0.26
C GLN A 470 -10.13 43.66 -0.65
N ARG A 471 -9.38 42.54 -0.70
CA ARG A 471 -9.73 41.38 -1.49
C ARG A 471 -9.81 40.17 -0.61
N ARG A 472 -10.89 39.40 -0.76
CA ARG A 472 -11.09 38.11 -0.13
C ARG A 472 -11.39 37.09 -1.21
N THR A 473 -10.57 36.03 -1.27
CA THR A 473 -10.75 34.90 -2.20
C THR A 473 -10.91 33.65 -1.39
N ARG A 474 -11.84 32.80 -1.80
CA ARG A 474 -12.08 31.50 -1.19
C ARG A 474 -12.33 30.48 -2.28
N ALA A 475 -11.71 29.30 -2.13
CA ALA A 475 -11.96 28.11 -2.93
C ALA A 475 -12.24 26.92 -2.00
N ASP A 476 -13.27 26.14 -2.29
CA ASP A 476 -13.67 24.99 -1.49
C ASP A 476 -14.10 23.84 -2.40
N ILE A 477 -13.85 22.62 -1.91
CA ILE A 477 -14.50 21.40 -2.38
C ILE A 477 -15.13 20.69 -1.17
N TYR A 478 -16.34 20.19 -1.34
CA TYR A 478 -17.06 19.39 -0.36
C TYR A 478 -17.51 18.09 -0.99
N ASP A 479 -17.18 16.97 -0.39
CA ASP A 479 -17.60 15.67 -0.81
C ASP A 479 -18.39 14.97 0.30
N LEU A 480 -19.43 14.28 -0.12
CA LEU A 480 -20.17 13.32 0.70
C LEU A 480 -20.21 12.01 -0.07
N GLY A 481 -19.73 10.93 0.53
CA GLY A 481 -19.62 9.67 -0.18
C GLY A 481 -19.92 8.44 0.66
N LEU A 482 -20.26 7.38 -0.07
CA LEU A 482 -20.46 6.02 0.42
C LEU A 482 -19.61 5.07 -0.41
N ARG A 483 -18.93 4.12 0.25
CA ARG A 483 -18.17 3.04 -0.37
C ARG A 483 -18.59 1.71 0.21
N THR A 484 -18.74 0.71 -0.63
CA THR A 484 -18.96 -0.67 -0.24
C THR A 484 -17.96 -1.57 -0.89
N SER A 485 -17.43 -2.53 -0.16
CA SER A 485 -16.46 -3.49 -0.67
C SER A 485 -16.77 -4.86 -0.07
N PHE A 486 -17.10 -5.82 -0.93
CA PHE A 486 -17.31 -7.20 -0.56
C PHE A 486 -16.07 -8.01 -0.95
N HIS A 487 -15.61 -8.87 -0.08
CA HIS A 487 -14.55 -9.83 -0.33
C HIS A 487 -15.12 -11.23 -0.13
N TYR A 488 -15.17 -12.00 -1.21
CA TYR A 488 -15.72 -13.34 -1.25
C TYR A 488 -14.68 -14.34 -1.74
N VAL A 489 -14.43 -15.39 -0.97
CA VAL A 489 -13.49 -16.47 -1.27
C VAL A 489 -14.27 -17.75 -1.55
N PRO A 490 -14.78 -17.96 -2.79
CA PRO A 490 -15.56 -19.14 -3.12
C PRO A 490 -14.75 -20.43 -3.09
N SER A 491 -13.47 -20.36 -3.42
CA SER A 491 -12.57 -21.52 -3.50
C SER A 491 -11.11 -21.15 -3.27
N ALA A 492 -10.24 -22.15 -3.20
CA ALA A 492 -8.79 -21.99 -3.09
C ALA A 492 -8.15 -21.18 -4.21
N HIS A 493 -8.79 -21.09 -5.35
CA HIS A 493 -8.23 -20.49 -6.55
C HIS A 493 -8.75 -19.08 -6.82
N HIS A 494 -9.84 -18.67 -6.19
CA HIS A 494 -10.56 -17.44 -6.49
C HIS A 494 -10.76 -16.57 -5.25
N GLN A 495 -10.41 -15.30 -5.35
CA GLN A 495 -10.70 -14.26 -4.37
C GLN A 495 -11.40 -13.10 -5.07
N LEU A 496 -12.73 -13.15 -5.04
CA LEU A 496 -13.59 -12.14 -5.65
C LEU A 496 -13.70 -10.91 -4.74
N ARG A 497 -13.46 -9.73 -5.30
CA ARG A 497 -13.74 -8.45 -4.66
C ARG A 497 -14.68 -7.67 -5.56
N PHE A 498 -15.80 -7.22 -5.03
CA PHE A 498 -16.77 -6.43 -5.77
C PHE A 498 -17.43 -5.40 -4.86
N GLY A 499 -17.98 -4.38 -5.47
CA GLY A 499 -18.62 -3.31 -4.72
C GLY A 499 -18.81 -2.06 -5.55
N GLY A 500 -18.95 -0.94 -4.86
CA GLY A 500 -19.09 0.34 -5.53
C GLY A 500 -18.95 1.50 -4.58
N HIS A 501 -18.88 2.69 -5.17
CA HIS A 501 -18.92 3.93 -4.43
C HIS A 501 -19.73 5.00 -5.15
N ALA A 502 -20.34 5.85 -4.34
CA ALA A 502 -21.08 7.01 -4.80
C ALA A 502 -20.54 8.24 -4.06
N THR A 503 -20.16 9.28 -4.78
CA THR A 503 -19.65 10.52 -4.19
C THR A 503 -20.35 11.72 -4.83
N SER A 504 -20.93 12.57 -3.99
CA SER A 504 -21.46 13.88 -4.39
C SER A 504 -20.43 14.95 -4.12
N HIS A 505 -20.06 15.67 -5.16
CA HIS A 505 -19.07 16.74 -5.10
C HIS A 505 -19.75 18.11 -5.24
N VAL A 506 -19.32 19.07 -4.42
CA VAL A 506 -19.69 20.48 -4.53
C VAL A 506 -18.43 21.31 -4.64
N PHE A 507 -18.18 21.83 -5.82
CA PHE A 507 -17.04 22.69 -6.11
C PHE A 507 -17.44 24.18 -5.98
N ARG A 508 -16.61 24.93 -5.30
CA ARG A 508 -16.61 26.39 -5.30
C ARG A 508 -15.20 26.86 -5.70
N PRO A 509 -14.87 26.80 -6.99
CA PRO A 509 -13.49 26.96 -7.43
C PRO A 509 -12.93 28.34 -7.11
N GLN A 510 -13.76 29.38 -7.15
CA GLN A 510 -13.32 30.69 -6.78
C GLN A 510 -14.53 31.55 -6.38
N THR A 511 -14.48 32.07 -5.16
CA THR A 511 -15.38 33.16 -4.70
C THR A 511 -14.51 34.36 -4.40
N VAL A 512 -14.74 35.46 -5.08
CA VAL A 512 -13.98 36.69 -4.92
C VAL A 512 -14.92 37.79 -4.42
N ARG A 513 -14.53 38.43 -3.34
CA ARG A 513 -15.14 39.68 -2.87
C ARG A 513 -14.03 40.71 -2.81
N GLN A 514 -14.16 41.78 -3.58
CA GLN A 514 -13.23 42.87 -3.59
C GLN A 514 -14.01 44.17 -3.33
N SER A 515 -13.46 45.05 -2.52
CA SER A 515 -13.91 46.39 -2.30
C SER A 515 -12.71 47.34 -2.42
N TYR A 516 -12.87 48.34 -3.19
CA TYR A 516 -11.88 49.39 -3.44
C TYR A 516 -12.45 50.72 -3.02
N TYR A 517 -11.65 51.54 -2.36
CA TYR A 517 -11.96 52.90 -1.97
C TYR A 517 -10.78 53.79 -2.29
N TYR A 518 -11.02 54.92 -2.88
CA TYR A 518 -10.01 55.91 -3.21
C TYR A 518 -10.55 57.32 -2.94
N ASN A 519 -9.81 58.09 -2.16
CA ASN A 519 -10.12 59.45 -1.84
C ASN A 519 -9.21 60.38 -2.63
N ASN A 520 -9.71 60.95 -3.70
CA ASN A 520 -8.99 61.93 -4.48
C ASN A 520 -9.39 63.33 -4.03
N PRO A 521 -8.46 64.15 -3.49
CA PRO A 521 -8.74 65.49 -3.04
C PRO A 521 -9.33 66.38 -4.11
N SER A 522 -9.05 66.08 -5.38
CA SER A 522 -9.49 66.88 -6.54
C SER A 522 -10.73 66.30 -7.23
N ALA A 523 -11.05 65.04 -7.10
CA ALA A 523 -12.14 64.39 -7.84
C ALA A 523 -13.22 63.76 -6.92
N GLY A 524 -13.05 63.79 -5.61
CA GLY A 524 -13.97 63.12 -4.63
C GLY A 524 -13.71 61.67 -4.40
N MET A 525 -14.66 60.98 -3.72
CA MET A 525 -14.56 59.56 -3.34
C MET A 525 -15.05 58.66 -4.47
N ASP A 526 -14.26 57.64 -4.79
CA ASP A 526 -14.66 56.55 -5.68
C ASP A 526 -14.66 55.23 -4.91
N SER A 527 -15.66 54.38 -5.11
CA SER A 527 -15.76 53.06 -4.49
C SER A 527 -16.35 52.05 -5.44
N SER A 528 -15.74 50.89 -5.51
CA SER A 528 -16.23 49.78 -6.30
C SER A 528 -16.25 48.47 -5.49
N ALA A 529 -17.17 47.58 -5.82
CA ALA A 529 -17.23 46.24 -5.18
C ALA A 529 -17.53 45.16 -6.22
N VAL A 530 -16.76 44.12 -6.19
CA VAL A 530 -16.95 42.95 -7.04
C VAL A 530 -17.27 41.74 -6.15
N ASN A 531 -18.30 40.96 -6.52
CA ASN A 531 -18.71 39.75 -5.79
C ASN A 531 -19.00 38.62 -6.79
N LEU A 532 -18.03 37.77 -6.99
CA LEU A 532 -18.13 36.60 -7.87
C LEU A 532 -18.36 35.35 -7.04
N LYS A 533 -19.37 34.55 -7.40
CA LYS A 533 -19.69 33.28 -6.75
C LYS A 533 -19.90 32.21 -7.81
N ASN A 534 -19.00 31.26 -7.90
CA ASN A 534 -19.12 30.12 -8.78
C ASN A 534 -19.35 28.84 -7.92
N LYS A 535 -20.33 28.06 -8.34
CA LYS A 535 -20.65 26.77 -7.69
C LYS A 535 -21.02 25.75 -8.74
N THR A 536 -20.33 24.62 -8.72
CA THR A 536 -20.63 23.49 -9.62
C THR A 536 -20.85 22.23 -8.76
N ARG A 537 -21.76 21.39 -9.20
CA ARG A 537 -22.05 20.10 -8.56
C ARG A 537 -21.80 18.98 -9.56
N SER A 538 -21.28 17.88 -9.08
CA SER A 538 -21.22 16.61 -9.82
C SER A 538 -21.45 15.42 -8.88
N MET A 539 -21.83 14.30 -9.46
CA MET A 539 -21.95 13.03 -8.76
C MET A 539 -21.13 11.98 -9.51
N GLU A 540 -20.29 11.28 -8.78
CA GLU A 540 -19.52 10.15 -9.31
C GLU A 540 -20.07 8.85 -8.73
N LEU A 541 -20.44 7.92 -9.62
CA LEU A 541 -20.88 6.58 -9.27
C LEU A 541 -19.89 5.58 -9.86
N THR A 542 -19.41 4.64 -9.08
CA THR A 542 -18.53 3.58 -9.56
C THR A 542 -19.02 2.23 -9.08
N ALA A 543 -19.07 1.25 -9.97
CA ALA A 543 -19.20 -0.16 -9.65
C ALA A 543 -17.93 -0.89 -10.11
N TYR A 544 -17.48 -1.89 -9.34
CA TYR A 544 -16.28 -2.65 -9.69
C TYR A 544 -16.42 -4.12 -9.33
N VAL A 545 -15.67 -4.93 -10.06
CA VAL A 545 -15.47 -6.34 -9.78
C VAL A 545 -14.03 -6.72 -10.13
N GLU A 546 -13.40 -7.54 -9.32
CA GLU A 546 -12.10 -8.13 -9.58
C GLU A 546 -12.02 -9.55 -9.03
N ASP A 547 -11.27 -10.41 -9.70
CA ASP A 547 -10.94 -11.75 -9.25
C ASP A 547 -9.42 -11.93 -9.22
N GLU A 548 -8.89 -12.22 -8.04
CA GLU A 548 -7.50 -12.61 -7.87
C GLU A 548 -7.43 -14.13 -7.83
N MET A 549 -6.85 -14.70 -8.90
CA MET A 549 -6.80 -16.13 -9.16
C MET A 549 -5.40 -16.69 -8.94
N ALA A 550 -5.26 -17.68 -8.06
CA ALA A 550 -4.05 -18.50 -7.94
C ALA A 550 -4.25 -19.78 -8.79
N PHE A 551 -4.00 -19.68 -10.10
CA PHE A 551 -4.30 -20.75 -11.05
C PHE A 551 -3.38 -21.97 -10.86
N THR A 552 -2.08 -21.73 -10.63
CA THR A 552 -1.10 -22.78 -10.32
C THR A 552 -0.08 -22.26 -9.30
N ARG A 553 0.88 -23.10 -8.88
CA ARG A 553 2.02 -22.66 -8.05
C ARG A 553 2.82 -21.52 -8.71
N HIS A 554 2.86 -21.51 -10.04
CA HIS A 554 3.69 -20.60 -10.83
C HIS A 554 2.91 -19.40 -11.38
N TRP A 555 1.62 -19.53 -11.61
CA TRP A 555 0.81 -18.53 -12.28
C TRP A 555 -0.30 -18.00 -11.38
N SER A 556 -0.32 -16.69 -11.20
CA SER A 556 -1.40 -15.96 -10.56
C SER A 556 -1.86 -14.82 -11.46
N PHE A 557 -3.16 -14.58 -11.47
CA PHE A 557 -3.81 -13.54 -12.27
C PHE A 557 -4.65 -12.65 -11.37
N ASN A 558 -4.73 -11.37 -11.67
CA ASN A 558 -5.74 -10.49 -11.13
C ASN A 558 -6.42 -9.82 -12.32
N ILE A 559 -7.70 -10.09 -12.50
CA ILE A 559 -8.52 -9.55 -13.57
C ILE A 559 -9.65 -8.75 -12.95
N GLY A 560 -9.78 -7.50 -13.35
CA GLY A 560 -10.82 -6.65 -12.81
C GLY A 560 -11.26 -5.57 -13.77
N SER A 561 -12.39 -4.98 -13.49
CA SER A 561 -12.88 -3.80 -14.19
C SER A 561 -13.68 -2.93 -13.25
N SER A 562 -13.62 -1.64 -13.45
CA SER A 562 -14.56 -0.69 -12.84
C SER A 562 -15.27 0.10 -13.93
N CYS A 563 -16.52 0.46 -13.66
CA CYS A 563 -17.33 1.34 -14.48
C CYS A 563 -17.67 2.57 -13.66
N THR A 564 -17.24 3.74 -14.12
CA THR A 564 -17.48 5.02 -13.45
C THR A 564 -18.38 5.90 -14.29
N TRP A 565 -19.44 6.39 -13.70
CA TRP A 565 -20.34 7.41 -14.26
C TRP A 565 -20.10 8.74 -13.55
N LEU A 566 -19.73 9.75 -14.30
CA LEU A 566 -19.71 11.12 -13.84
C LEU A 566 -20.96 11.84 -14.33
N LEU A 567 -21.79 12.28 -13.42
CA LEU A 567 -22.99 13.06 -13.66
C LEU A 567 -22.69 14.54 -13.32
N THR A 568 -22.68 15.40 -14.28
CA THR A 568 -22.56 16.85 -14.10
C THR A 568 -23.88 17.53 -14.43
N GLN A 569 -23.98 18.85 -14.28
CA GLN A 569 -25.19 19.60 -14.59
C GLN A 569 -25.60 19.54 -16.08
N HIS A 570 -24.65 19.30 -16.99
CA HIS A 570 -24.85 19.36 -18.42
C HIS A 570 -24.44 18.10 -19.19
N GLU A 571 -23.59 17.25 -18.57
CA GLU A 571 -23.01 16.10 -19.25
C GLU A 571 -22.97 14.87 -18.35
N THR A 572 -23.01 13.71 -18.99
CA THR A 572 -22.78 12.41 -18.36
C THR A 572 -21.65 11.70 -19.07
N TYR A 573 -20.61 11.34 -18.34
CA TYR A 573 -19.51 10.54 -18.84
C TYR A 573 -19.53 9.16 -18.23
N MET A 574 -19.31 8.16 -19.07
CA MET A 574 -19.15 6.76 -18.63
C MET A 574 -17.77 6.27 -19.04
N ASN A 575 -16.99 5.78 -18.07
CA ASN A 575 -15.67 5.22 -18.30
C ASN A 575 -15.59 3.79 -17.80
N ILE A 576 -15.24 2.87 -18.69
CA ILE A 576 -14.94 1.47 -18.34
C ILE A 576 -13.44 1.32 -18.25
N VAL A 577 -12.96 0.76 -17.14
CA VAL A 577 -11.55 0.79 -16.72
C VAL A 577 -11.06 -0.64 -16.46
N PRO A 578 -10.72 -1.40 -17.52
CA PRO A 578 -10.22 -2.77 -17.38
C PRO A 578 -8.80 -2.78 -16.78
N ARG A 579 -8.52 -3.84 -16.05
CA ARG A 579 -7.23 -4.10 -15.39
C ARG A 579 -6.89 -5.56 -15.45
N LEU A 580 -5.61 -5.83 -15.68
CA LEU A 580 -5.06 -7.17 -15.72
C LEU A 580 -3.68 -7.15 -15.07
N ALA A 581 -3.44 -8.03 -14.14
CA ALA A 581 -2.09 -8.31 -13.65
C ALA A 581 -1.81 -9.80 -13.72
N VAL A 582 -0.61 -10.15 -14.11
CA VAL A 582 -0.14 -11.53 -14.24
C VAL A 582 1.18 -11.65 -13.51
N LYS A 583 1.28 -12.67 -12.67
CA LYS A 583 2.53 -13.05 -12.00
C LYS A 583 2.95 -14.44 -12.47
N TRP A 584 4.19 -14.54 -12.89
CA TRP A 584 4.87 -15.79 -13.15
C TRP A 584 5.97 -16.00 -12.12
N GLN A 585 5.75 -16.91 -11.19
CA GLN A 585 6.71 -17.34 -10.17
C GLN A 585 7.59 -18.44 -10.77
N LEU A 586 8.83 -18.09 -11.19
CA LEU A 586 9.75 -19.05 -11.78
C LEU A 586 10.27 -20.04 -10.74
N ASN A 587 10.64 -19.54 -9.55
CA ASN A 587 11.06 -20.31 -8.40
C ASN A 587 10.81 -19.50 -7.12
N ASP A 588 11.21 -20.03 -5.96
CA ASP A 588 10.98 -19.37 -4.66
C ASP A 588 11.75 -18.05 -4.49
N HIS A 589 12.64 -17.70 -5.42
CA HIS A 589 13.51 -16.53 -5.37
C HIS A 589 13.30 -15.54 -6.49
N LEU A 590 12.58 -15.91 -7.55
CA LEU A 590 12.45 -15.10 -8.77
C LEU A 590 11.00 -15.10 -9.26
N SER A 591 10.44 -13.90 -9.43
CA SER A 591 9.14 -13.71 -10.07
C SER A 591 9.20 -12.63 -11.14
N ILE A 592 8.40 -12.82 -12.19
CA ILE A 592 8.16 -11.83 -13.23
C ILE A 592 6.70 -11.44 -13.17
N LYS A 593 6.41 -10.15 -13.22
CA LYS A 593 5.06 -9.62 -13.19
C LYS A 593 4.84 -8.67 -14.35
N THR A 594 3.64 -8.68 -14.87
CA THR A 594 3.19 -7.68 -15.84
C THR A 594 1.79 -7.21 -15.47
N SER A 595 1.50 -5.96 -15.73
CA SER A 595 0.16 -5.40 -15.55
C SER A 595 -0.21 -4.45 -16.67
N PHE A 596 -1.48 -4.49 -17.04
CA PHE A 596 -2.16 -3.48 -17.84
C PHE A 596 -3.22 -2.80 -16.97
N THR A 597 -3.21 -1.48 -16.94
CA THR A 597 -4.17 -0.71 -16.14
C THR A 597 -4.65 0.46 -16.96
N ARG A 598 -5.94 0.47 -17.28
CA ARG A 598 -6.63 1.66 -17.74
C ARG A 598 -7.11 2.46 -16.54
N MET A 599 -7.05 3.79 -16.61
CA MET A 599 -7.38 4.70 -15.53
C MET A 599 -8.20 5.86 -16.08
N SER A 600 -9.04 6.47 -15.24
CA SER A 600 -9.75 7.72 -15.60
C SER A 600 -9.81 8.67 -14.42
N GLN A 601 -9.80 9.97 -14.70
CA GLN A 601 -9.87 11.04 -13.71
C GLN A 601 -10.87 12.08 -14.16
N SER A 602 -11.85 12.36 -13.29
CA SER A 602 -12.97 13.26 -13.58
C SER A 602 -12.85 14.63 -12.90
N MET A 603 -11.85 14.79 -12.03
CA MET A 603 -11.60 16.03 -11.29
C MET A 603 -10.17 16.51 -11.53
N HIS A 604 -10.02 17.80 -11.76
CA HIS A 604 -8.75 18.41 -12.14
C HIS A 604 -8.41 19.54 -11.18
N ARG A 605 -7.14 19.61 -10.78
CA ARG A 605 -6.61 20.76 -10.04
C ARG A 605 -6.10 21.79 -11.03
N ILE A 606 -6.58 23.01 -10.90
CA ILE A 606 -6.07 24.16 -11.63
C ILE A 606 -4.98 24.79 -10.79
N ALA A 607 -3.74 24.64 -11.25
CA ALA A 607 -2.54 25.12 -10.59
C ALA A 607 -1.77 26.05 -11.52
N SER A 608 -1.22 27.13 -10.98
CA SER A 608 -0.39 28.07 -11.74
C SER A 608 1.08 27.64 -11.84
N THR A 609 1.50 26.72 -10.99
CA THR A 609 2.88 26.20 -10.89
C THR A 609 2.84 24.69 -10.56
N PHE A 610 4.00 24.02 -10.62
CA PHE A 610 4.09 22.63 -10.16
C PHE A 610 4.17 22.49 -8.64
N LEU A 611 4.35 23.59 -7.91
CA LEU A 611 4.16 23.62 -6.47
C LEU A 611 2.67 23.61 -6.17
N GLU A 612 2.28 22.83 -5.18
CA GLU A 612 0.93 22.85 -4.64
C GLU A 612 0.75 24.13 -3.82
N LEU A 613 0.04 25.11 -4.41
CA LEU A 613 -0.16 26.41 -3.78
C LEU A 613 -1.53 26.49 -3.11
N PRO A 614 -1.67 27.33 -2.06
CA PRO A 614 -2.96 27.56 -1.43
C PRO A 614 -4.01 28.21 -2.36
N THR A 615 -3.57 28.74 -3.49
CA THR A 615 -4.43 29.37 -4.52
C THR A 615 -4.99 28.36 -5.52
N ASP A 616 -4.50 27.14 -5.54
CA ASP A 616 -4.98 26.09 -6.42
C ASP A 616 -6.41 25.67 -6.06
N PHE A 617 -7.18 25.28 -7.06
CA PHE A 617 -8.55 24.87 -6.84
C PHE A 617 -8.95 23.71 -7.76
N TRP A 618 -9.98 22.99 -7.34
CA TRP A 618 -10.48 21.82 -8.05
C TRP A 618 -11.73 22.14 -8.86
N VAL A 619 -11.82 21.53 -10.05
CA VAL A 619 -12.96 21.62 -10.95
C VAL A 619 -13.32 20.22 -11.48
N PRO A 620 -14.61 19.94 -11.76
CA PRO A 620 -15.00 18.72 -12.43
C PRO A 620 -14.75 18.82 -13.95
N SER A 621 -14.72 17.67 -14.62
CA SER A 621 -14.84 17.61 -16.08
C SER A 621 -16.14 18.24 -16.55
N THR A 622 -16.13 18.82 -17.75
CA THR A 622 -17.25 19.56 -18.36
C THR A 622 -17.38 19.16 -19.84
N ALA A 623 -18.38 19.68 -20.55
CA ALA A 623 -18.53 19.47 -21.99
C ALA A 623 -17.29 19.82 -22.82
N ARG A 624 -16.53 20.82 -22.38
CA ARG A 624 -15.30 21.27 -23.04
C ARG A 624 -14.07 20.48 -22.60
N HIS A 625 -14.08 19.91 -21.40
CA HIS A 625 -12.96 19.21 -20.77
C HIS A 625 -13.41 17.83 -20.32
N ARG A 626 -13.17 16.85 -21.18
CA ARG A 626 -13.51 15.43 -20.91
C ARG A 626 -12.65 14.88 -19.76
N PRO A 627 -13.07 13.81 -19.11
CA PRO A 627 -12.24 13.11 -18.15
C PRO A 627 -10.88 12.71 -18.76
N VAL A 628 -9.81 12.88 -18.00
CA VAL A 628 -8.49 12.36 -18.36
C VAL A 628 -8.55 10.84 -18.33
N THR A 629 -7.95 10.21 -19.32
CA THR A 629 -7.78 8.76 -19.38
C THR A 629 -6.31 8.42 -19.57
N SER A 630 -5.86 7.33 -18.96
CA SER A 630 -4.48 6.88 -19.08
C SER A 630 -4.45 5.36 -19.20
N ASP A 631 -3.66 4.87 -20.14
CA ASP A 631 -3.34 3.45 -20.32
C ASP A 631 -1.89 3.23 -19.91
N GLN A 632 -1.66 2.29 -18.99
CA GLN A 632 -0.33 1.96 -18.49
C GLN A 632 -0.06 0.47 -18.59
N ILE A 633 1.11 0.12 -19.11
CA ILE A 633 1.68 -1.23 -19.05
C ILE A 633 2.91 -1.14 -18.15
N ALA A 634 3.03 -2.07 -17.21
CA ALA A 634 4.22 -2.20 -16.38
C ALA A 634 4.70 -3.65 -16.36
N VAL A 635 6.02 -3.83 -16.37
CA VAL A 635 6.70 -5.12 -16.25
C VAL A 635 7.74 -5.01 -15.16
N GLY A 636 7.81 -6.01 -14.30
CA GLY A 636 8.78 -6.06 -13.20
C GLY A 636 9.38 -7.44 -13.03
N VAL A 637 10.68 -7.47 -12.73
CA VAL A 637 11.44 -8.66 -12.33
C VAL A 637 11.85 -8.47 -10.89
N TYR A 638 11.53 -9.44 -10.04
CA TYR A 638 11.78 -9.39 -8.61
C TYR A 638 12.59 -10.60 -8.19
N PHE A 639 13.73 -10.36 -7.57
CA PHE A 639 14.66 -11.38 -7.17
C PHE A 639 15.09 -11.22 -5.70
N GLN A 640 14.97 -12.29 -4.94
CA GLN A 640 15.43 -12.37 -3.55
C GLN A 640 16.37 -13.57 -3.40
N PRO A 641 17.68 -13.36 -3.22
CA PRO A 641 18.63 -14.45 -3.10
C PRO A 641 18.35 -15.29 -1.87
N GLN A 642 18.67 -16.59 -1.97
CA GLN A 642 18.50 -17.55 -0.88
C GLN A 642 19.38 -17.16 0.31
N GLN A 643 18.77 -16.91 1.45
CA GLN A 643 19.53 -16.73 2.70
C GLN A 643 19.79 -18.11 3.34
N LYS A 644 21.06 -18.44 3.53
CA LYS A 644 21.41 -19.62 4.34
C LYS A 644 20.97 -19.37 5.78
N ARG A 645 19.97 -20.10 6.26
CA ARG A 645 19.62 -20.12 7.68
C ARG A 645 20.75 -20.77 8.46
N HIS A 646 21.46 -20.03 9.28
CA HIS A 646 22.24 -20.61 10.36
C HIS A 646 21.26 -20.91 11.50
N VAL A 647 20.86 -22.17 11.63
CA VAL A 647 20.13 -22.65 12.78
C VAL A 647 21.14 -22.78 13.91
N PHE A 648 21.14 -21.89 14.88
CA PHE A 648 21.87 -22.05 16.10
C PHE A 648 21.13 -23.07 16.96
N VAL A 649 21.68 -24.29 17.05
CA VAL A 649 21.26 -25.30 18.04
C VAL A 649 21.82 -24.82 19.39
N LYS A 650 20.95 -24.55 20.36
CA LYS A 650 21.39 -24.28 21.74
C LYS A 650 22.21 -25.48 22.23
N PRO A 651 23.40 -25.27 22.85
CA PRO A 651 24.08 -26.34 23.57
C PRO A 651 23.23 -26.75 24.77
N ASN A 652 23.11 -28.03 24.96
CA ASN A 652 22.40 -28.63 26.07
C ASN A 652 22.89 -28.12 27.42
N GLU A 653 22.01 -27.77 28.34
CA GLU A 653 22.27 -27.09 29.63
C GLU A 653 23.15 -27.88 30.64
N GLN A 654 23.79 -28.96 30.26
CA GLN A 654 24.54 -29.81 31.18
C GLN A 654 26.06 -29.57 31.26
N ASN A 655 26.62 -28.63 30.49
CA ASN A 655 28.05 -28.27 30.62
C ASN A 655 28.25 -26.76 30.67
N ARG A 656 28.02 -26.18 31.86
CA ARG A 656 28.54 -24.86 32.21
C ARG A 656 30.01 -24.95 32.57
N THR A 657 30.89 -24.63 31.65
CA THR A 657 32.23 -24.11 31.97
C THR A 657 32.45 -22.82 31.15
N GLU A 658 32.87 -21.84 31.89
CA GLU A 658 33.11 -20.46 31.48
C GLU A 658 33.83 -20.37 30.15
N SER A 659 33.28 -19.65 29.19
CA SER A 659 34.01 -18.56 28.50
C SER A 659 33.19 -18.05 27.28
N SER A 660 33.23 -16.73 27.18
CA SER A 660 32.94 -15.88 26.03
C SER A 660 31.50 -15.68 25.59
N TYR A 661 30.90 -14.68 26.20
CA TYR A 661 29.90 -13.85 25.54
C TYR A 661 30.55 -13.15 24.34
N ALA A 662 30.30 -13.66 23.17
CA ALA A 662 30.42 -12.92 21.92
C ALA A 662 29.17 -13.22 21.10
N MET A 663 28.04 -12.63 21.50
CA MET A 663 26.89 -12.47 20.61
C MET A 663 27.24 -11.44 19.55
N THR A 664 27.87 -11.85 18.50
CA THR A 664 27.84 -11.07 17.25
C THR A 664 26.51 -11.33 16.58
N ARG A 665 25.55 -10.45 16.82
CA ARG A 665 24.29 -10.33 16.06
C ARG A 665 24.64 -9.92 14.63
N LYS A 666 25.00 -10.86 13.78
CA LYS A 666 25.00 -10.63 12.34
C LYS A 666 23.54 -10.71 11.89
N GLU A 667 22.87 -9.58 11.86
CA GLU A 667 21.68 -9.42 11.05
C GLU A 667 22.07 -9.74 9.61
N ALA A 668 21.58 -10.84 9.07
CA ALA A 668 21.80 -11.17 7.68
C ALA A 668 21.10 -10.09 6.86
N MET A 669 21.87 -9.23 6.19
CA MET A 669 21.34 -8.22 5.27
C MET A 669 20.44 -8.92 4.25
N LYS A 670 19.15 -8.60 4.24
CA LYS A 670 18.22 -9.12 3.24
C LYS A 670 18.31 -8.26 1.99
N TRP A 671 18.86 -8.83 0.92
CA TRP A 671 18.89 -8.19 -0.37
C TRP A 671 17.61 -8.51 -1.14
N ASN A 672 16.90 -7.45 -1.57
CA ASN A 672 15.77 -7.55 -2.48
C ASN A 672 16.11 -6.73 -3.73
N PHE A 673 16.12 -7.39 -4.88
CA PHE A 673 16.35 -6.73 -6.16
C PHE A 673 15.04 -6.64 -6.92
N SER A 674 14.73 -5.45 -7.41
CA SER A 674 13.61 -5.24 -8.31
C SER A 674 14.04 -4.38 -9.50
N LEU A 675 13.63 -4.79 -10.68
CA LEU A 675 13.76 -4.01 -11.91
C LEU A 675 12.36 -3.85 -12.48
N GLU A 676 11.90 -2.61 -12.57
CA GLU A 676 10.59 -2.28 -13.09
C GLU A 676 10.70 -1.34 -14.29
N GLY A 677 9.94 -1.62 -15.35
CA GLY A 677 9.77 -0.76 -16.51
C GLY A 677 8.30 -0.49 -16.75
N TYR A 678 7.95 0.69 -17.24
CA TYR A 678 6.58 1.04 -17.56
C TYR A 678 6.48 1.89 -18.84
N TYR A 679 5.32 1.81 -19.47
CA TYR A 679 4.89 2.70 -20.54
C TYR A 679 3.51 3.23 -20.17
N LYS A 680 3.35 4.56 -20.16
CA LYS A 680 2.11 5.25 -19.83
C LYS A 680 1.74 6.21 -20.95
N ASN A 681 0.50 6.12 -21.42
CA ASN A 681 -0.08 7.02 -22.41
C ASN A 681 -1.31 7.69 -21.81
N THR A 682 -1.32 9.03 -21.80
CA THR A 682 -2.38 9.82 -21.14
C THR A 682 -3.03 10.74 -22.14
N HIS A 683 -4.36 10.77 -22.14
CA HIS A 683 -5.19 11.58 -23.04
C HIS A 683 -6.02 12.60 -22.27
N HIS A 684 -6.33 13.73 -22.92
CA HIS A 684 -7.14 14.83 -22.39
C HIS A 684 -6.53 15.50 -21.16
N LEU A 685 -5.20 15.59 -21.08
CA LEU A 685 -4.53 16.35 -20.03
C LEU A 685 -4.91 17.84 -20.13
N LEU A 686 -5.20 18.42 -18.97
CA LEU A 686 -5.43 19.84 -18.84
C LEU A 686 -4.12 20.55 -18.55
N GLN A 687 -3.72 21.49 -19.42
CA GLN A 687 -2.57 22.34 -19.20
C GLN A 687 -3.02 23.79 -19.12
N TRP A 688 -2.58 24.48 -18.06
CA TRP A 688 -2.76 25.90 -17.93
C TRP A 688 -1.83 26.63 -18.90
N ARG A 689 -2.37 27.47 -19.75
CA ARG A 689 -1.60 28.37 -20.62
C ARG A 689 -1.61 29.77 -20.05
N ASN A 690 -0.48 30.23 -19.57
CA ASN A 690 -0.31 31.62 -19.14
C ASN A 690 -0.19 32.51 -20.38
N TRP A 691 -1.16 33.35 -20.62
CA TRP A 691 -1.05 34.45 -21.61
C TRP A 691 -0.44 35.66 -20.91
N MET A 692 0.68 36.14 -21.45
CA MET A 692 1.45 37.24 -20.86
C MET A 692 0.59 38.47 -20.56
N GLY A 693 0.70 39.02 -19.36
CA GLY A 693 0.72 40.43 -19.08
C GLY A 693 -0.55 41.09 -18.58
N VAL A 694 -1.65 40.38 -18.32
CA VAL A 694 -2.80 40.92 -17.60
C VAL A 694 -3.35 39.87 -16.69
N ILE A 695 -3.65 40.20 -15.44
CA ILE A 695 -4.41 39.32 -14.55
C ILE A 695 -5.80 39.17 -15.19
N PRO A 696 -6.09 38.14 -15.94
CA PRO A 696 -7.42 38.03 -16.52
C PRO A 696 -8.27 37.22 -15.59
N CYS A 697 -9.38 37.73 -15.23
CA CYS A 697 -10.54 36.99 -14.79
C CYS A 697 -11.10 36.06 -15.89
N MET A 698 -10.36 35.69 -16.92
CA MET A 698 -10.80 34.78 -17.98
C MET A 698 -9.83 33.63 -18.17
N LEU A 699 -10.27 32.48 -17.76
CA LEU A 699 -9.71 31.15 -17.96
C LEU A 699 -9.72 30.76 -19.45
N GLY A 700 -8.58 30.86 -20.12
CA GLY A 700 -8.37 30.21 -21.41
C GLY A 700 -7.74 28.83 -21.16
N MET A 701 -8.51 27.76 -21.22
CA MET A 701 -8.01 26.39 -21.19
C MET A 701 -7.80 25.88 -22.61
N SER A 702 -6.62 25.35 -22.93
CA SER A 702 -6.40 24.58 -24.14
C SER A 702 -6.13 23.09 -23.81
N ILE A 703 -6.68 22.23 -24.64
CA ILE A 703 -6.46 20.78 -24.58
C ILE A 703 -5.24 20.50 -25.48
N VAL A 704 -4.27 19.76 -24.96
CA VAL A 704 -3.16 19.19 -25.73
C VAL A 704 -3.40 17.70 -25.92
#